data_c522fc5188e4f2658695f9d5e40c6101
#
_entry.id   c522fc5188e4f2658695f9d5e40c6101
#
_cell.length_a   1.000
_cell.length_b   1.000
_cell.length_c   1.000
_cell.angle_alpha   90.00
_cell.angle_beta   90.00
_cell.angle_gamma   90.00
#
_symmetry.space_group_name_H-M   'P 1'
#
loop_
_entity.id
_entity.type
_entity.pdbx_description
1 polymer ?
#
loop_
_entity_poly.entity_id
_entity_poly.type
_entity_poly.pdbx_seq_one_letter_code
_entity_poly.pdbx_strand_id
1 'polypeptide(L)'
;MTKKRWIATVVAICMVVLLFQYIPVLHASAATEGSIKSGVTGVYFRETPGGTPIKDSNGNTIYLNGGQALTIQDTSNSSWYKVTLTYNGGSYTGYVSSQYVVAGVAPTPSTPSGDADFEAKLSAQGFPDSYKPYLRAIHEKYPNWEFRAVQTGVDWNTLVANEVSKSGQVKNLIYGTSSYPHYNWRSTTIGYNIATDTWSSFDGKTWFAASDELVAYYMDPRTYLYENYIFAFESLSYQQGVQNETGVEAILKGTFMSQTKPAGDSRTYAQIIMEAAAQSGVSPYHIASRIKQEVGSSLSSVTNGKHAKYPGIYNFYNIGGYDSASGNAVTNALRWAATSGSYGRPWNNVYKSIYGGAQYIGNNYILKKQNTLYTQKFNVTNTSNLFSHQYMSNVQAVSSEASKVFNAYAGSGTLNDAITFSIPVYTDMPDTNTGKPADSGNPNNYLKSLTIDNYSLTPTFAINSTKKYSLIVSENTTSVKISATPVNSHASVSGTGKISLSKGTNTAKVTVTAQSGAKRTYTITIVRGKSTGNGGSDPEFDGDYIISDETISGVAPSTTVSSFLSTLGCTNGTISITNASGKKKTSGKIGTGDIVKITVSGNTSTYNVIIFGDVTGDGVINALDLLKIQKHIIGASSLKGAFLQAANIKRSGGLSALDLLKVQKFLMGAAKISQK
;
A
#
# COMPACT_ATOMS: atom_id res chain seq x y z
N MET A 1 -52.96 -29.07 41.94
CA MET A 1 -52.17 -29.49 40.76
C MET A 1 -51.23 -28.41 40.19
N THR A 2 -51.03 -27.29 40.84
CA THR A 2 -50.28 -26.12 40.23
C THR A 2 -48.85 -25.95 40.78
N LYS A 3 -48.52 -26.48 41.94
CA LYS A 3 -47.15 -26.35 42.50
C LYS A 3 -46.10 -27.36 41.91
N LYS A 4 -46.53 -28.53 41.49
CA LYS A 4 -45.61 -29.54 40.87
C LYS A 4 -45.20 -29.21 39.45
N ARG A 5 -45.97 -28.43 38.69
CA ARG A 5 -45.61 -28.02 37.34
C ARG A 5 -44.58 -26.86 37.31
N TRP A 6 -44.60 -25.97 38.31
CA TRP A 6 -43.62 -24.88 38.41
C TRP A 6 -42.22 -25.38 38.79
N ILE A 7 -42.11 -26.37 39.64
CA ILE A 7 -40.82 -26.94 40.02
C ILE A 7 -40.17 -27.73 38.84
N ALA A 8 -40.97 -28.42 38.03
CA ALA A 8 -40.48 -29.11 36.84
C ALA A 8 -40.02 -28.15 35.77
N THR A 9 -40.67 -27.00 35.61
CA THR A 9 -40.26 -25.99 34.61
C THR A 9 -39.01 -25.22 35.05
N VAL A 10 -38.87 -24.90 36.33
CA VAL A 10 -37.67 -24.23 36.87
C VAL A 10 -36.45 -25.17 36.82
N VAL A 11 -36.64 -26.46 37.12
CA VAL A 11 -35.56 -27.46 37.04
C VAL A 11 -35.16 -27.71 35.57
N ALA A 12 -36.08 -27.70 34.61
CA ALA A 12 -35.79 -27.83 33.21
C ALA A 12 -35.04 -26.58 32.66
N ILE A 13 -35.40 -25.37 33.11
CA ILE A 13 -34.69 -24.15 32.73
C ILE A 13 -33.30 -24.11 33.36
N CYS A 14 -33.15 -24.51 34.61
CA CYS A 14 -31.80 -24.62 35.23
C CYS A 14 -30.91 -25.69 34.60
N MET A 15 -31.45 -26.83 34.13
CA MET A 15 -30.68 -27.84 33.40
C MET A 15 -30.28 -27.35 31.98
N VAL A 16 -31.13 -26.58 31.32
CA VAL A 16 -30.76 -26.03 30.02
C VAL A 16 -29.69 -24.92 30.17
N VAL A 17 -29.74 -24.13 31.25
CA VAL A 17 -28.71 -23.12 31.53
C VAL A 17 -27.40 -23.78 31.99
N LEU A 18 -27.41 -24.91 32.65
CA LEU A 18 -26.20 -25.66 33.03
C LEU A 18 -25.61 -26.44 31.86
N LEU A 19 -26.38 -26.84 30.85
CA LEU A 19 -25.90 -27.48 29.64
C LEU A 19 -25.23 -26.48 28.65
N PHE A 20 -25.52 -25.20 28.76
CA PHE A 20 -24.82 -24.16 27.97
C PHE A 20 -23.48 -23.72 28.61
N GLN A 21 -23.12 -24.13 29.80
CA GLN A 21 -21.83 -23.82 30.43
C GLN A 21 -20.71 -24.82 30.09
N TYR A 22 -20.97 -25.86 29.30
CA TYR A 22 -19.98 -26.83 28.82
C TYR A 22 -19.99 -27.01 27.31
N ILE A 23 -20.24 -25.95 26.56
CA ILE A 23 -19.75 -25.90 25.18
C ILE A 23 -18.31 -25.42 25.32
N PRO A 24 -17.29 -26.25 25.00
CA PRO A 24 -15.95 -25.71 24.85
C PRO A 24 -16.08 -24.63 23.78
N VAL A 25 -15.85 -23.38 24.15
CA VAL A 25 -15.61 -22.31 23.19
C VAL A 25 -14.39 -22.79 22.43
N LEU A 26 -14.61 -23.38 21.25
CA LEU A 26 -13.57 -23.52 20.26
C LEU A 26 -13.09 -22.08 20.02
N HIS A 27 -12.01 -21.71 20.70
CA HIS A 27 -11.21 -20.57 20.31
C HIS A 27 -10.73 -20.94 18.91
N ALA A 28 -11.42 -20.46 17.89
CA ALA A 28 -10.81 -20.34 16.60
C ALA A 28 -9.60 -19.43 16.83
N SER A 29 -8.42 -20.03 16.95
CA SER A 29 -7.16 -19.30 16.96
C SER A 29 -7.19 -18.46 15.70
N ALA A 30 -7.18 -17.14 15.84
CA ALA A 30 -7.10 -16.26 14.70
C ALA A 30 -5.84 -16.67 13.91
N ALA A 31 -6.01 -16.95 12.63
CA ALA A 31 -4.92 -17.36 11.77
C ALA A 31 -3.81 -16.30 11.84
N THR A 32 -2.63 -16.68 12.28
CA THR A 32 -1.51 -15.78 12.52
C THR A 32 -0.55 -15.88 11.34
N GLU A 33 -0.15 -14.76 10.77
CA GLU A 33 0.89 -14.76 9.73
C GLU A 33 2.25 -15.16 10.32
N GLY A 34 3.03 -15.88 9.53
CA GLY A 34 4.38 -16.28 9.87
C GLY A 34 5.24 -16.48 8.63
N SER A 35 6.49 -16.80 8.83
CA SER A 35 7.40 -17.15 7.73
C SER A 35 8.42 -18.21 8.17
N ILE A 36 9.02 -18.89 7.19
CA ILE A 36 10.20 -19.72 7.45
C ILE A 36 11.37 -18.81 7.81
N LYS A 37 12.12 -19.17 8.84
CA LYS A 37 13.32 -18.43 9.30
C LYS A 37 14.26 -18.17 8.14
N SER A 38 14.77 -16.94 8.04
CA SER A 38 15.76 -16.56 7.04
C SER A 38 17.01 -17.44 7.11
N GLY A 39 17.56 -17.81 5.95
CA GLY A 39 18.75 -18.66 5.85
C GLY A 39 18.50 -20.17 5.99
N VAL A 40 17.28 -20.61 6.25
CA VAL A 40 16.91 -22.03 6.28
C VAL A 40 16.45 -22.46 4.88
N THR A 41 16.88 -23.65 4.42
CA THR A 41 16.46 -24.23 3.14
C THR A 41 16.04 -25.69 3.31
N GLY A 42 15.09 -26.14 2.47
CA GLY A 42 14.72 -27.54 2.39
C GLY A 42 13.92 -28.05 3.61
N VAL A 43 13.15 -27.18 4.28
CA VAL A 43 12.27 -27.60 5.40
C VAL A 43 11.12 -28.42 4.88
N TYR A 44 10.93 -29.60 5.43
CA TYR A 44 9.80 -30.46 5.08
C TYR A 44 8.46 -29.88 5.57
N PHE A 45 7.52 -29.79 4.67
CA PHE A 45 6.11 -29.50 4.94
C PHE A 45 5.34 -30.83 5.01
N ARG A 46 4.65 -31.14 6.11
CA ARG A 46 4.18 -32.48 6.43
C ARG A 46 2.68 -32.55 6.65
N GLU A 47 2.07 -33.71 6.39
CA GLU A 47 0.64 -33.97 6.59
C GLU A 47 0.25 -33.98 8.07
N THR A 48 1.15 -34.48 8.92
CA THR A 48 1.01 -34.54 10.38
C THR A 48 2.35 -34.19 11.05
N PRO A 49 2.37 -33.87 12.35
CA PRO A 49 3.62 -33.66 13.10
C PRO A 49 4.58 -34.85 12.95
N GLY A 50 5.75 -34.63 12.34
CA GLY A 50 6.74 -35.64 12.05
C GLY A 50 6.37 -36.67 10.96
N GLY A 51 5.18 -36.56 10.37
CA GLY A 51 4.63 -37.49 9.38
C GLY A 51 5.17 -37.36 7.98
N THR A 52 4.42 -37.87 6.99
CA THR A 52 4.77 -37.84 5.55
C THR A 52 4.88 -36.43 4.99
N PRO A 53 5.89 -36.12 4.15
CA PRO A 53 5.95 -34.85 3.46
C PRO A 53 4.79 -34.69 2.47
N ILE A 54 4.20 -33.48 2.45
CA ILE A 54 3.16 -33.11 1.50
C ILE A 54 3.79 -32.94 0.09
N LYS A 55 3.06 -33.39 -0.92
CA LYS A 55 3.44 -33.26 -2.32
C LYS A 55 2.58 -32.21 -3.02
N ASP A 56 3.14 -31.54 -4.01
CA ASP A 56 2.39 -30.62 -4.88
C ASP A 56 1.51 -31.38 -5.89
N SER A 57 0.75 -30.66 -6.68
CA SER A 57 -0.13 -31.20 -7.71
C SER A 57 0.59 -32.02 -8.79
N ASN A 58 1.92 -31.89 -8.88
CA ASN A 58 2.77 -32.63 -9.83
C ASN A 58 3.46 -33.84 -9.18
N GLY A 59 3.17 -34.13 -7.91
CA GLY A 59 3.74 -35.25 -7.17
C GLY A 59 5.12 -34.97 -6.55
N ASN A 60 5.62 -33.73 -6.60
CA ASN A 60 6.91 -33.36 -6.01
C ASN A 60 6.75 -33.01 -4.54
N THR A 61 7.72 -33.40 -3.70
CA THR A 61 7.72 -33.00 -2.31
C THR A 61 7.87 -31.50 -2.16
N ILE A 62 6.99 -30.89 -1.35
CA ILE A 62 7.07 -29.45 -1.02
C ILE A 62 8.18 -29.25 0.02
N TYR A 63 9.17 -28.45 -0.36
CA TYR A 63 10.22 -27.94 0.52
C TYR A 63 10.05 -26.46 0.74
N LEU A 64 10.07 -26.03 2.00
CA LEU A 64 9.96 -24.62 2.35
C LEU A 64 11.34 -24.04 2.57
N ASN A 65 11.51 -22.78 2.14
CA ASN A 65 12.77 -22.05 2.22
C ASN A 65 12.60 -20.76 3.02
N GLY A 66 13.70 -20.22 3.51
CA GLY A 66 13.73 -19.01 4.32
C GLY A 66 13.00 -17.83 3.65
N GLY A 67 12.17 -17.15 4.44
CA GLY A 67 11.34 -16.03 4.00
C GLY A 67 9.98 -16.44 3.39
N GLN A 68 9.71 -17.75 3.20
CA GLN A 68 8.42 -18.19 2.69
C GLN A 68 7.31 -17.89 3.69
N ALA A 69 6.28 -17.14 3.24
CA ALA A 69 5.14 -16.77 4.03
C ALA A 69 4.26 -17.97 4.37
N LEU A 70 3.75 -18.00 5.59
CA LEU A 70 2.87 -19.01 6.16
C LEU A 70 1.70 -18.32 6.85
N THR A 71 0.54 -18.95 6.83
CA THR A 71 -0.56 -18.60 7.75
C THR A 71 -0.63 -19.68 8.83
N ILE A 72 -0.29 -19.34 10.06
CA ILE A 72 -0.30 -20.26 11.19
C ILE A 72 -1.73 -20.42 11.67
N GLN A 73 -2.22 -21.66 11.63
CA GLN A 73 -3.58 -22.03 12.00
C GLN A 73 -3.66 -22.52 13.46
N ASP A 74 -2.59 -23.15 13.96
CA ASP A 74 -2.58 -23.75 15.27
C ASP A 74 -1.14 -23.87 15.79
N THR A 75 -0.90 -23.44 17.02
CA THR A 75 0.36 -23.51 17.77
C THR A 75 0.26 -24.35 19.04
N SER A 76 -0.84 -25.06 19.25
CA SER A 76 -1.07 -25.88 20.44
C SER A 76 0.00 -26.96 20.64
N ASN A 77 0.63 -27.39 19.54
CA ASN A 77 1.83 -28.25 19.60
C ASN A 77 3.08 -27.38 19.58
N SER A 78 3.82 -27.36 20.69
CA SER A 78 5.03 -26.51 20.81
C SER A 78 6.16 -26.85 19.83
N SER A 79 6.19 -28.07 19.28
CA SER A 79 7.21 -28.53 18.32
C SER A 79 6.79 -28.46 16.88
N TRP A 80 5.50 -28.32 16.57
CA TRP A 80 4.93 -28.34 15.23
C TRP A 80 3.77 -27.39 15.11
N TYR A 81 3.88 -26.42 14.21
CA TYR A 81 2.79 -25.50 13.90
C TYR A 81 1.98 -26.02 12.72
N LYS A 82 0.65 -26.00 12.84
CA LYS A 82 -0.24 -26.22 11.70
C LYS A 82 -0.33 -24.94 10.91
N VAL A 83 0.04 -24.99 9.64
CA VAL A 83 0.13 -23.80 8.78
C VAL A 83 -0.56 -24.02 7.44
N THR A 84 -1.05 -22.95 6.85
CA THR A 84 -1.49 -22.91 5.45
C THR A 84 -0.51 -22.03 4.68
N LEU A 85 -0.17 -22.44 3.46
CA LEU A 85 0.71 -21.68 2.57
C LEU A 85 0.30 -21.85 1.11
N THR A 86 0.74 -20.91 0.29
CA THR A 86 0.63 -21.02 -1.17
C THR A 86 1.97 -21.49 -1.74
N TYR A 87 1.95 -22.57 -2.51
CA TYR A 87 3.12 -23.14 -3.16
C TYR A 87 2.78 -23.48 -4.61
N ASN A 88 3.55 -22.95 -5.57
CA ASN A 88 3.30 -23.14 -7.02
C ASN A 88 1.84 -22.91 -7.45
N GLY A 89 1.17 -21.91 -6.85
CA GLY A 89 -0.22 -21.57 -7.17
C GLY A 89 -1.29 -22.42 -6.48
N GLY A 90 -0.90 -23.47 -5.75
CA GLY A 90 -1.80 -24.27 -4.91
C GLY A 90 -1.79 -23.83 -3.45
N SER A 91 -2.93 -23.93 -2.77
CA SER A 91 -3.02 -23.72 -1.31
C SER A 91 -2.92 -25.06 -0.61
N TYR A 92 -2.02 -25.16 0.36
CA TYR A 92 -1.73 -26.39 1.09
C TYR A 92 -1.79 -26.12 2.59
N THR A 93 -2.39 -27.05 3.34
CA THR A 93 -2.43 -27.02 4.80
C THR A 93 -1.69 -28.22 5.38
N GLY A 94 -0.82 -28.01 6.33
CA GLY A 94 0.00 -29.07 6.93
C GLY A 94 0.79 -28.58 8.13
N TYR A 95 1.88 -29.25 8.44
CA TYR A 95 2.68 -29.02 9.64
C TYR A 95 4.13 -28.70 9.30
N VAL A 96 4.67 -27.71 9.98
CA VAL A 96 6.08 -27.32 9.93
C VAL A 96 6.64 -27.33 11.34
N SER A 97 7.87 -27.81 11.53
CA SER A 97 8.51 -27.76 12.84
C SER A 97 8.67 -26.28 13.28
N SER A 98 8.21 -25.98 14.48
CA SER A 98 8.21 -24.63 15.07
C SER A 98 9.60 -24.00 15.13
N GLN A 99 10.65 -24.82 15.25
CA GLN A 99 12.04 -24.34 15.23
C GLN A 99 12.42 -23.59 13.94
N TYR A 100 11.72 -23.83 12.83
CA TYR A 100 11.96 -23.19 11.53
C TYR A 100 10.97 -22.08 11.22
N VAL A 101 9.98 -21.83 12.07
CA VAL A 101 8.96 -20.81 11.84
C VAL A 101 9.25 -19.57 12.67
N VAL A 102 9.17 -18.43 12.04
CA VAL A 102 8.98 -17.13 12.71
C VAL A 102 7.49 -16.87 12.66
N ALA A 103 6.81 -17.01 13.77
CA ALA A 103 5.44 -16.57 13.90
C ALA A 103 5.46 -15.04 13.93
N GLY A 104 4.86 -14.41 12.93
CA GLY A 104 4.43 -13.03 13.05
C GLY A 104 3.20 -13.04 13.94
N VAL A 105 3.39 -13.03 15.24
CA VAL A 105 2.28 -12.86 16.17
C VAL A 105 1.84 -11.41 16.01
N ALA A 106 0.66 -11.17 15.43
CA ALA A 106 -0.09 -10.00 15.87
C ALA A 106 -0.21 -10.18 17.40
N PRO A 107 0.39 -9.32 18.25
CA PRO A 107 0.28 -9.48 19.67
C PRO A 107 -1.21 -9.51 19.97
N THR A 108 -1.65 -10.57 20.66
CA THR A 108 -2.93 -10.56 21.34
C THR A 108 -2.94 -9.27 22.15
N PRO A 109 -3.98 -8.42 22.10
CA PRO A 109 -4.03 -7.23 22.93
C PRO A 109 -3.76 -7.67 24.36
N SER A 110 -2.52 -7.45 24.84
CA SER A 110 -2.20 -7.75 26.23
C SER A 110 -3.01 -6.79 27.07
N THR A 111 -3.72 -7.30 28.05
CA THR A 111 -4.25 -6.51 29.17
C THR A 111 -3.14 -5.59 29.66
N PRO A 112 -3.45 -4.40 30.20
CA PRO A 112 -2.45 -3.51 30.75
C PRO A 112 -1.47 -4.32 31.60
N SER A 113 -0.18 -4.17 31.35
CA SER A 113 0.85 -4.86 32.13
C SER A 113 0.67 -4.46 33.59
N GLY A 114 0.98 -5.34 34.52
CA GLY A 114 1.00 -4.97 35.94
C GLY A 114 2.04 -3.88 36.25
N ASP A 115 2.82 -3.42 35.26
CA ASP A 115 3.78 -2.33 35.35
C ASP A 115 3.09 -0.98 35.06
N ALA A 116 2.53 -0.39 36.13
CA ALA A 116 1.87 0.92 36.08
C ALA A 116 2.83 2.05 35.64
N ASP A 117 4.11 1.93 35.97
CA ASP A 117 5.13 2.93 35.59
C ASP A 117 5.41 2.89 34.09
N PHE A 118 5.42 1.70 33.50
CA PHE A 118 5.59 1.55 32.06
C PHE A 118 4.40 2.14 31.29
N GLU A 119 3.17 1.82 31.73
CA GLU A 119 1.94 2.39 31.11
C GLU A 119 1.88 3.92 31.23
N ALA A 120 2.28 4.45 32.39
CA ALA A 120 2.36 5.90 32.60
C ALA A 120 3.39 6.54 31.65
N LYS A 121 4.54 5.91 31.46
CA LYS A 121 5.59 6.38 30.51
C LYS A 121 5.09 6.38 29.07
N LEU A 122 4.42 5.31 28.60
CA LEU A 122 3.85 5.25 27.25
C LEU A 122 2.83 6.38 27.03
N SER A 123 1.97 6.61 28.01
CA SER A 123 0.92 7.62 27.94
C SER A 123 1.49 9.04 28.00
N ALA A 124 2.47 9.31 28.88
CA ALA A 124 3.15 10.59 29.01
C ALA A 124 3.89 11.00 27.73
N GLN A 125 4.41 10.04 26.98
CA GLN A 125 5.06 10.29 25.70
C GLN A 125 4.09 10.45 24.52
N GLY A 126 2.79 10.20 24.73
CA GLY A 126 1.77 10.32 23.70
C GLY A 126 1.79 9.19 22.67
N PHE A 127 2.16 7.97 23.08
CA PHE A 127 1.97 6.81 22.21
C PHE A 127 0.50 6.54 21.98
N PRO A 128 0.06 6.36 20.71
CA PRO A 128 -1.32 5.96 20.40
C PRO A 128 -1.68 4.63 21.05
N ASP A 129 -2.93 4.44 21.43
CA ASP A 129 -3.41 3.19 22.01
C ASP A 129 -3.19 1.99 21.08
N SER A 130 -3.20 2.22 19.77
CA SER A 130 -2.92 1.19 18.76
C SER A 130 -1.46 0.70 18.75
N TYR A 131 -0.50 1.39 19.38
CA TYR A 131 0.89 0.97 19.51
C TYR A 131 1.14 0.20 20.81
N LYS A 132 0.44 0.56 21.89
CA LYS A 132 0.71 0.08 23.25
C LYS A 132 0.69 -1.46 23.40
N PRO A 133 -0.25 -2.22 22.79
CA PRO A 133 -0.24 -3.68 22.89
C PRO A 133 1.07 -4.34 22.42
N TYR A 134 1.64 -3.81 21.34
CA TYR A 134 2.90 -4.29 20.78
C TYR A 134 4.08 -3.98 21.70
N LEU A 135 4.12 -2.75 22.22
CA LEU A 135 5.18 -2.28 23.11
C LEU A 135 5.18 -3.05 24.45
N ARG A 136 3.99 -3.38 24.99
CA ARG A 136 3.84 -4.24 26.17
C ARG A 136 4.46 -5.61 25.97
N ALA A 137 4.10 -6.27 24.87
CA ALA A 137 4.61 -7.62 24.56
C ALA A 137 6.14 -7.64 24.42
N ILE A 138 6.74 -6.55 23.92
CA ILE A 138 8.20 -6.44 23.85
C ILE A 138 8.79 -6.13 25.22
N HIS A 139 8.19 -5.23 26.01
CA HIS A 139 8.66 -4.85 27.34
C HIS A 139 8.65 -6.04 28.33
N GLU A 140 7.61 -6.86 28.28
CA GLU A 140 7.54 -8.11 29.09
C GLU A 140 8.76 -9.02 28.86
N LYS A 141 9.28 -9.07 27.63
CA LYS A 141 10.43 -9.88 27.26
C LYS A 141 11.76 -9.18 27.49
N TYR A 142 11.81 -7.87 27.28
CA TYR A 142 13.02 -7.04 27.33
C TYR A 142 12.75 -5.79 28.18
N PRO A 143 12.69 -5.92 29.51
CA PRO A 143 12.33 -4.80 30.40
C PRO A 143 13.37 -3.67 30.44
N ASN A 144 14.59 -3.91 29.97
CA ASN A 144 15.65 -2.91 29.88
C ASN A 144 15.56 -2.06 28.60
N TRP A 145 14.66 -2.39 27.65
CA TRP A 145 14.50 -1.61 26.43
C TRP A 145 13.66 -0.36 26.69
N GLU A 146 14.12 0.77 26.16
CA GLU A 146 13.47 2.06 26.29
C GLU A 146 12.77 2.43 24.96
N PHE A 147 11.48 2.78 25.05
CA PHE A 147 10.70 3.26 23.91
C PHE A 147 10.46 4.75 24.04
N ARG A 148 10.83 5.51 23.00
CA ARG A 148 10.64 6.97 22.90
C ARG A 148 9.73 7.28 21.74
N ALA A 149 8.62 7.96 22.00
CA ALA A 149 7.75 8.46 20.96
C ALA A 149 8.37 9.70 20.30
N VAL A 150 8.51 9.67 18.98
CA VAL A 150 8.93 10.81 18.16
C VAL A 150 7.69 11.42 17.53
N GLN A 151 7.18 12.49 18.11
CA GLN A 151 6.04 13.23 17.59
C GLN A 151 6.46 13.94 16.29
N THR A 152 6.13 13.37 15.14
CA THR A 152 6.58 13.88 13.84
C THR A 152 5.84 15.16 13.42
N GLY A 153 4.61 15.36 13.91
CA GLY A 153 3.70 16.40 13.46
C GLY A 153 3.21 16.22 12.01
N VAL A 154 3.49 15.07 11.41
CA VAL A 154 3.10 14.74 10.02
C VAL A 154 1.77 14.00 10.05
N ASP A 155 0.83 14.42 9.20
CA ASP A 155 -0.42 13.73 8.95
C ASP A 155 -0.19 12.45 8.14
N TRP A 156 -0.85 11.35 8.54
CA TRP A 156 -0.67 10.04 7.92
C TRP A 156 -1.01 10.02 6.43
N ASN A 157 -2.13 10.63 6.02
CA ASN A 157 -2.52 10.65 4.62
C ASN A 157 -1.55 11.48 3.77
N THR A 158 -1.04 12.57 4.35
CA THR A 158 0.01 13.40 3.72
C THR A 158 1.30 12.60 3.54
N LEU A 159 1.70 11.83 4.54
CA LEU A 159 2.86 10.96 4.50
C LEU A 159 2.72 9.92 3.37
N VAL A 160 1.64 9.14 3.37
CA VAL A 160 1.38 8.12 2.34
C VAL A 160 1.35 8.75 0.95
N ALA A 161 0.64 9.87 0.79
CA ALA A 161 0.55 10.57 -0.50
C ALA A 161 1.89 11.08 -1.04
N ASN A 162 2.89 11.29 -0.18
CA ASN A 162 4.24 11.70 -0.60
C ASN A 162 5.18 10.52 -0.88
N GLU A 163 4.87 9.33 -0.38
CA GLU A 163 5.72 8.14 -0.55
C GLU A 163 5.23 7.18 -1.64
N VAL A 164 3.92 7.16 -1.95
CA VAL A 164 3.42 6.38 -3.09
C VAL A 164 3.98 6.92 -4.40
N SER A 165 4.22 6.01 -5.34
CA SER A 165 4.83 6.34 -6.63
C SER A 165 3.91 7.22 -7.48
N LYS A 166 4.49 8.26 -8.10
CA LYS A 166 3.83 9.17 -9.03
C LYS A 166 4.59 9.21 -10.35
N SER A 167 3.95 9.66 -11.41
CA SER A 167 4.62 9.86 -12.70
C SER A 167 5.84 10.77 -12.54
N GLY A 168 7.00 10.29 -12.95
CA GLY A 168 8.28 10.99 -12.82
C GLY A 168 8.92 10.95 -11.42
N GLN A 169 8.25 10.35 -10.41
CA GLN A 169 8.77 10.23 -9.04
C GLN A 169 8.47 8.85 -8.47
N VAL A 170 9.39 7.93 -8.62
CA VAL A 170 9.30 6.57 -8.05
C VAL A 170 10.34 6.42 -6.97
N LYS A 171 9.90 6.50 -5.70
CA LYS A 171 10.76 6.43 -4.51
C LYS A 171 10.86 5.03 -3.92
N ASN A 172 9.78 4.27 -4.04
CA ASN A 172 9.62 2.97 -3.39
C ASN A 172 9.50 1.87 -4.45
N LEU A 173 10.49 0.97 -4.45
CA LEU A 173 10.59 -0.13 -5.39
C LEU A 173 10.42 -1.47 -4.68
N ILE A 174 9.87 -2.44 -5.40
CA ILE A 174 9.81 -3.85 -5.00
C ILE A 174 10.60 -4.70 -6.00
N TYR A 175 11.38 -5.63 -5.47
CA TYR A 175 12.11 -6.61 -6.27
C TYR A 175 11.16 -7.66 -6.86
N GLY A 176 11.39 -8.09 -8.10
CA GLY A 176 10.63 -9.16 -8.71
C GLY A 176 11.35 -9.77 -9.90
N THR A 177 11.26 -11.10 -10.01
CA THR A 177 11.80 -11.90 -11.12
C THR A 177 10.69 -12.73 -11.75
N SER A 178 11.02 -13.52 -12.78
CA SER A 178 10.08 -14.49 -13.34
C SER A 178 9.69 -15.59 -12.34
N SER A 179 10.60 -15.99 -11.46
CA SER A 179 10.36 -16.99 -10.41
C SER A 179 9.64 -16.44 -9.17
N TYR A 180 9.83 -15.15 -8.89
CA TYR A 180 9.22 -14.42 -7.77
C TYR A 180 8.65 -13.10 -8.27
N PRO A 181 7.54 -13.13 -9.01
CA PRO A 181 7.06 -11.94 -9.72
C PRO A 181 6.45 -10.89 -8.81
N HIS A 182 5.89 -11.27 -7.65
CA HIS A 182 5.23 -10.35 -6.70
C HIS A 182 4.27 -9.37 -7.39
N TYR A 183 3.45 -9.87 -8.31
CA TYR A 183 2.61 -9.02 -9.16
C TYR A 183 1.67 -8.12 -8.37
N ASN A 184 1.10 -8.63 -7.27
CA ASN A 184 0.16 -7.88 -6.43
C ASN A 184 0.85 -6.81 -5.55
N TRP A 185 2.18 -6.85 -5.45
CA TRP A 185 2.97 -5.85 -4.75
C TRP A 185 3.50 -4.74 -5.66
N ARG A 186 3.33 -4.90 -6.98
CA ARG A 186 3.72 -3.88 -7.96
C ARG A 186 2.59 -2.89 -8.18
N SER A 187 2.95 -1.64 -8.44
CA SER A 187 1.97 -0.61 -8.81
C SER A 187 1.25 -0.99 -10.11
N THR A 188 -0.07 -0.84 -10.10
CA THR A 188 -0.91 -0.96 -11.30
C THR A 188 -1.24 0.40 -11.93
N THR A 189 -0.71 1.49 -11.36
CA THR A 189 -0.87 2.86 -11.85
C THR A 189 0.41 3.43 -12.45
N ILE A 190 1.58 2.97 -11.97
CA ILE A 190 2.89 3.48 -12.39
C ILE A 190 3.70 2.35 -13.01
N GLY A 191 4.12 2.56 -14.27
CA GLY A 191 4.94 1.60 -15.01
C GLY A 191 4.18 0.35 -15.48
N TYR A 192 2.86 0.32 -15.37
CA TYR A 192 2.03 -0.82 -15.76
C TYR A 192 1.24 -0.56 -17.04
N ASN A 193 1.33 -1.49 -17.97
CA ASN A 193 0.51 -1.50 -19.18
C ASN A 193 -0.60 -2.54 -19.05
N ILE A 194 -1.83 -2.06 -18.85
CA ILE A 194 -3.01 -2.91 -18.65
C ILE A 194 -3.28 -3.82 -19.85
N ALA A 195 -3.07 -3.32 -21.09
CA ALA A 195 -3.42 -4.01 -22.30
C ALA A 195 -2.47 -5.17 -22.65
N THR A 196 -1.20 -5.06 -22.24
CA THR A 196 -0.17 -6.08 -22.45
C THR A 196 0.13 -6.87 -21.18
N ASP A 197 -0.42 -6.45 -20.05
CA ASP A 197 -0.18 -7.05 -18.73
C ASP A 197 1.29 -7.07 -18.33
N THR A 198 2.01 -5.98 -18.61
CA THR A 198 3.44 -5.88 -18.39
C THR A 198 3.80 -4.71 -17.51
N TRP A 199 4.87 -4.87 -16.71
CA TRP A 199 5.45 -3.82 -15.88
C TRP A 199 6.80 -3.37 -16.42
N SER A 200 6.99 -2.07 -16.51
CA SER A 200 8.31 -1.46 -16.74
C SER A 200 9.09 -1.40 -15.44
N SER A 201 10.35 -1.80 -15.46
CA SER A 201 11.27 -1.66 -14.31
C SER A 201 11.81 -0.22 -14.24
N PHE A 202 12.17 0.20 -13.04
CA PHE A 202 12.70 1.54 -12.74
C PHE A 202 14.18 1.51 -12.35
N ASP A 203 14.68 0.33 -11.94
CA ASP A 203 16.10 0.12 -11.68
C ASP A 203 16.48 -1.29 -12.15
N GLY A 204 17.50 -1.37 -13.01
CA GLY A 204 17.86 -2.61 -13.68
C GLY A 204 16.67 -3.24 -14.41
N LYS A 205 16.56 -4.59 -14.32
CA LYS A 205 15.46 -5.37 -14.93
C LYS A 205 14.48 -5.95 -13.92
N THR A 206 14.72 -5.75 -12.64
CA THR A 206 14.08 -6.50 -11.55
C THR A 206 13.41 -5.63 -10.48
N TRP A 207 13.53 -4.31 -10.57
CA TRP A 207 12.97 -3.40 -9.59
C TRP A 207 11.79 -2.61 -10.19
N PHE A 208 10.61 -2.79 -9.61
CA PHE A 208 9.34 -2.23 -10.08
C PHE A 208 8.78 -1.26 -9.05
N ALA A 209 7.98 -0.29 -9.47
CA ALA A 209 7.26 0.57 -8.53
C ALA A 209 6.39 -0.29 -7.60
N ALA A 210 6.52 -0.09 -6.29
CA ALA A 210 5.69 -0.76 -5.30
C ALA A 210 4.23 -0.28 -5.36
N SER A 211 3.28 -1.14 -5.04
CA SER A 211 1.87 -0.76 -4.91
C SER A 211 1.66 0.20 -3.73
N ASP A 212 0.63 1.04 -3.81
CA ASP A 212 0.33 2.04 -2.79
C ASP A 212 0.06 1.37 -1.43
N GLU A 213 -0.62 0.24 -1.42
CA GLU A 213 -0.93 -0.55 -0.23
C GLU A 213 0.34 -1.14 0.40
N LEU A 214 1.28 -1.61 -0.43
CA LEU A 214 2.56 -2.13 0.08
C LEU A 214 3.42 -1.01 0.67
N VAL A 215 3.44 0.16 0.04
CA VAL A 215 4.13 1.35 0.57
C VAL A 215 3.52 1.74 1.92
N ALA A 216 2.19 1.86 2.01
CA ALA A 216 1.50 2.19 3.26
C ALA A 216 1.78 1.17 4.37
N TYR A 217 1.82 -0.12 4.06
CA TYR A 217 2.17 -1.18 5.01
C TYR A 217 3.58 -0.99 5.59
N TYR A 218 4.60 -0.76 4.75
CA TYR A 218 5.98 -0.57 5.22
C TYR A 218 6.24 0.80 5.84
N MET A 219 5.33 1.75 5.68
CA MET A 219 5.37 3.04 6.37
C MET A 219 4.72 3.00 7.74
N ASP A 220 3.81 2.06 7.98
CA ASP A 220 3.14 1.92 9.28
C ASP A 220 4.15 1.46 10.35
N PRO A 221 4.42 2.28 11.39
CA PRO A 221 5.37 1.89 12.43
C PRO A 221 4.98 0.58 13.11
N ARG A 222 3.69 0.25 13.21
CA ARG A 222 3.21 -0.98 13.84
C ARG A 222 3.68 -2.24 13.11
N THR A 223 4.02 -2.13 11.82
CA THR A 223 4.67 -3.21 11.04
C THR A 223 6.00 -3.65 11.63
N TYR A 224 6.64 -2.79 12.39
CA TYR A 224 7.96 -3.03 12.99
C TYR A 224 7.92 -3.25 14.51
N LEU A 225 6.78 -3.08 15.18
CA LEU A 225 6.66 -3.25 16.63
C LEU A 225 6.61 -4.74 17.02
N TYR A 226 7.59 -5.50 16.54
CA TYR A 226 7.81 -6.91 16.82
C TYR A 226 9.29 -7.10 17.20
N GLU A 227 9.58 -8.10 17.97
CA GLU A 227 10.91 -8.40 18.51
C GLU A 227 12.05 -8.27 17.48
N ASN A 228 11.88 -8.90 16.31
CA ASN A 228 12.90 -8.94 15.28
C ASN A 228 12.91 -7.73 14.32
N TYR A 229 11.88 -6.88 14.36
CA TYR A 229 11.77 -5.72 13.47
C TYR A 229 11.87 -4.38 14.17
N ILE A 230 11.76 -4.33 15.50
CA ILE A 230 11.80 -3.06 16.25
C ILE A 230 13.14 -2.33 16.11
N PHE A 231 14.19 -3.03 15.73
CA PHE A 231 15.49 -2.44 15.38
C PHE A 231 15.42 -1.48 14.18
N ALA A 232 14.30 -1.42 13.46
CA ALA A 232 13.97 -0.33 12.56
C ALA A 232 14.03 1.05 13.24
N PHE A 233 13.78 1.09 14.55
CA PHE A 233 13.72 2.28 15.39
C PHE A 233 14.87 2.42 16.39
N GLU A 234 15.85 1.51 16.35
CA GLU A 234 17.03 1.65 17.20
C GLU A 234 17.66 3.03 17.01
N SER A 235 17.97 3.71 18.13
CA SER A 235 18.67 4.99 18.10
C SER A 235 20.11 4.79 17.65
N LEU A 236 20.44 5.30 16.48
CA LEU A 236 21.76 5.16 15.86
C LEU A 236 22.79 6.20 16.37
N SER A 237 22.41 7.02 17.33
CA SER A 237 23.33 7.95 18.00
C SER A 237 24.16 7.25 19.07
N TYR A 238 25.38 7.77 19.29
CA TYR A 238 26.23 7.35 20.40
C TYR A 238 25.54 7.64 21.75
N GLN A 239 25.50 6.67 22.62
CA GLN A 239 24.93 6.76 23.96
C GLN A 239 26.01 6.36 24.98
N GLN A 240 26.64 7.36 25.59
CA GLN A 240 27.68 7.14 26.58
C GLN A 240 27.13 6.35 27.79
N GLY A 241 27.87 5.34 28.23
CA GLY A 241 27.50 4.51 29.37
C GLY A 241 26.51 3.38 29.06
N VAL A 242 25.89 3.38 27.87
CA VAL A 242 24.98 2.32 27.40
C VAL A 242 25.72 1.36 26.48
N GLN A 243 26.39 1.89 25.48
CA GLN A 243 27.16 1.12 24.49
C GLN A 243 28.60 0.95 24.97
N ASN A 244 29.15 -0.25 24.81
CA ASN A 244 30.48 -0.59 25.34
C ASN A 244 31.30 -1.45 24.37
N GLU A 245 32.61 -1.59 24.67
CA GLU A 245 33.55 -2.36 23.85
C GLU A 245 33.18 -3.85 23.76
N THR A 246 32.66 -4.43 24.84
CA THR A 246 32.24 -5.84 24.87
C THR A 246 31.12 -6.11 23.86
N GLY A 247 30.13 -5.23 23.75
CA GLY A 247 29.07 -5.31 22.76
C GLY A 247 29.60 -5.15 21.32
N VAL A 248 30.55 -4.24 21.11
CA VAL A 248 31.23 -4.12 19.79
C VAL A 248 31.95 -5.41 19.44
N GLU A 249 32.76 -5.98 20.35
CA GLU A 249 33.44 -7.26 20.12
C GLU A 249 32.48 -8.40 19.83
N ALA A 250 31.35 -8.44 20.52
CA ALA A 250 30.32 -9.43 20.27
C ALA A 250 29.74 -9.33 18.84
N ILE A 251 29.50 -8.11 18.34
CA ILE A 251 29.07 -7.88 16.95
C ILE A 251 30.16 -8.28 15.96
N LEU A 252 31.43 -7.99 16.26
CA LEU A 252 32.55 -8.32 15.39
C LEU A 252 32.91 -9.80 15.39
N LYS A 253 32.36 -10.60 16.31
CA LYS A 253 32.64 -12.04 16.42
C LYS A 253 32.52 -12.75 15.07
N GLY A 254 33.52 -13.59 14.76
CA GLY A 254 33.57 -14.35 13.52
C GLY A 254 34.08 -13.53 12.33
N THR A 255 34.57 -12.31 12.53
CA THR A 255 35.24 -11.52 11.52
C THR A 255 36.73 -11.39 11.81
N PHE A 256 37.51 -10.92 10.81
CA PHE A 256 38.93 -10.62 10.95
C PHE A 256 39.21 -9.50 11.99
N MET A 257 38.19 -8.77 12.40
CA MET A 257 38.29 -7.64 13.33
C MET A 257 38.13 -8.08 14.82
N SER A 258 37.58 -9.28 15.06
CA SER A 258 37.26 -9.74 16.41
C SER A 258 38.53 -9.95 17.22
N GLN A 259 38.66 -9.25 18.35
CA GLN A 259 39.80 -9.31 19.29
C GLN A 259 41.18 -9.10 18.65
N THR A 260 41.24 -8.43 17.49
CA THR A 260 42.47 -8.20 16.75
C THR A 260 42.82 -6.72 16.67
N LYS A 261 44.07 -6.43 16.31
CA LYS A 261 44.57 -5.06 16.08
C LYS A 261 44.92 -4.89 14.61
N PRO A 262 44.59 -3.72 14.02
CA PRO A 262 45.11 -3.39 12.69
C PRO A 262 46.63 -3.30 12.71
N ALA A 263 47.26 -3.62 11.59
CA ALA A 263 48.70 -3.46 11.44
C ALA A 263 49.10 -1.99 11.67
N GLY A 264 50.03 -1.77 12.59
CA GLY A 264 50.53 -0.43 12.93
C GLY A 264 49.67 0.37 13.87
N ASP A 265 48.65 -0.22 14.49
CA ASP A 265 47.85 0.41 15.57
C ASP A 265 47.92 -0.41 16.88
N SER A 266 48.02 0.27 18.00
CA SER A 266 48.05 -0.38 19.32
C SER A 266 46.66 -0.77 19.84
N ARG A 267 45.60 -0.19 19.29
CA ARG A 267 44.19 -0.40 19.66
C ARG A 267 43.62 -1.61 18.93
N THR A 268 42.63 -2.27 19.53
CA THR A 268 41.78 -3.25 18.83
C THR A 268 40.83 -2.54 17.84
N TYR A 269 40.26 -3.28 16.91
CA TYR A 269 39.19 -2.72 16.05
C TYR A 269 37.99 -2.22 16.88
N ALA A 270 37.64 -2.91 17.98
CA ALA A 270 36.57 -2.49 18.86
C ALA A 270 36.89 -1.14 19.53
N GLN A 271 38.11 -0.97 20.04
CA GLN A 271 38.57 0.30 20.60
C GLN A 271 38.53 1.44 19.61
N ILE A 272 38.97 1.19 18.36
CA ILE A 272 38.90 2.17 17.27
C ILE A 272 37.46 2.55 16.98
N ILE A 273 36.53 1.57 16.95
CA ILE A 273 35.11 1.80 16.73
C ILE A 273 34.49 2.61 17.87
N MET A 274 34.80 2.29 19.14
CA MET A 274 34.32 3.05 20.28
C MET A 274 34.80 4.52 20.24
N GLU A 275 36.07 4.76 19.93
CA GLU A 275 36.59 6.10 19.75
C GLU A 275 35.94 6.86 18.59
N ALA A 276 35.79 6.19 17.44
CA ALA A 276 35.11 6.75 16.29
C ALA A 276 33.66 7.11 16.61
N ALA A 277 32.96 6.29 17.39
CA ALA A 277 31.60 6.52 17.84
C ALA A 277 31.52 7.78 18.74
N ALA A 278 32.36 7.87 19.75
CA ALA A 278 32.38 9.01 20.66
C ALA A 278 32.64 10.34 19.92
N GLN A 279 33.48 10.34 18.90
CA GLN A 279 33.84 11.52 18.12
C GLN A 279 32.85 11.87 17.02
N SER A 280 32.17 10.88 16.43
CA SER A 280 31.21 11.08 15.33
C SER A 280 29.76 11.25 15.80
N GLY A 281 29.47 10.92 17.07
CA GLY A 281 28.11 10.87 17.60
C GLY A 281 27.28 9.69 17.07
N VAL A 282 27.90 8.71 16.41
CA VAL A 282 27.24 7.53 15.84
C VAL A 282 27.38 6.34 16.76
N SER A 283 26.33 5.54 16.95
CA SER A 283 26.36 4.32 17.76
C SER A 283 27.50 3.39 17.34
N PRO A 284 28.36 2.94 18.27
CA PRO A 284 29.44 1.98 17.95
C PRO A 284 28.90 0.64 17.48
N TYR A 285 27.71 0.25 17.93
CA TYR A 285 27.04 -0.96 17.48
C TYR A 285 26.57 -0.83 16.02
N HIS A 286 26.06 0.34 15.65
CA HIS A 286 25.73 0.66 14.26
C HIS A 286 26.98 0.68 13.36
N ILE A 287 28.05 1.32 13.81
CA ILE A 287 29.34 1.33 13.09
C ILE A 287 29.83 -0.09 12.86
N ALA A 288 29.92 -0.91 13.93
CA ALA A 288 30.39 -2.30 13.83
C ALA A 288 29.52 -3.16 12.91
N SER A 289 28.20 -3.07 13.05
CA SER A 289 27.24 -3.80 12.22
C SER A 289 27.33 -3.39 10.74
N ARG A 290 27.43 -2.09 10.47
CA ARG A 290 27.58 -1.56 9.11
C ARG A 290 28.87 -2.03 8.47
N ILE A 291 30.00 -1.90 9.17
CA ILE A 291 31.29 -2.37 8.67
C ILE A 291 31.24 -3.88 8.38
N LYS A 292 30.74 -4.69 9.32
CA LYS A 292 30.60 -6.14 9.13
C LYS A 292 29.74 -6.48 7.90
N GLN A 293 28.67 -5.73 7.66
CA GLN A 293 27.78 -5.91 6.51
C GLN A 293 28.50 -5.56 5.19
N GLU A 294 29.27 -4.47 5.17
CA GLU A 294 29.90 -3.92 3.96
C GLU A 294 31.16 -4.70 3.53
N VAL A 295 31.98 -5.15 4.50
CA VAL A 295 33.27 -5.78 4.18
C VAL A 295 33.31 -7.28 4.47
N GLY A 296 32.27 -7.83 5.10
CA GLY A 296 32.17 -9.26 5.41
C GLY A 296 33.10 -9.72 6.54
N SER A 297 33.33 -11.05 6.58
CA SER A 297 34.09 -11.70 7.67
C SER A 297 35.60 -11.77 7.40
N SER A 298 36.06 -11.57 6.17
CA SER A 298 37.46 -11.75 5.77
C SER A 298 38.06 -10.46 5.25
N LEU A 299 39.39 -10.32 5.43
CA LEU A 299 40.14 -9.21 4.83
C LEU A 299 39.95 -9.18 3.32
N SER A 300 39.62 -8.01 2.80
CA SER A 300 39.47 -7.77 1.35
C SER A 300 40.39 -6.64 0.87
N SER A 301 40.42 -6.37 -0.42
CA SER A 301 41.24 -5.31 -1.00
C SER A 301 40.88 -3.91 -0.51
N VAL A 302 39.66 -3.70 0.02
CA VAL A 302 39.26 -2.42 0.63
C VAL A 302 39.65 -2.29 2.09
N THR A 303 40.03 -3.39 2.75
CA THR A 303 40.34 -3.41 4.21
C THR A 303 41.76 -3.81 4.53
N ASN A 304 42.56 -4.36 3.57
CA ASN A 304 43.89 -4.84 3.82
C ASN A 304 45.03 -3.85 3.41
N GLY A 305 44.67 -2.72 2.78
CA GLY A 305 45.64 -1.72 2.31
C GLY A 305 46.61 -2.19 1.22
N LYS A 306 46.34 -3.32 0.57
CA LYS A 306 47.24 -3.96 -0.42
C LYS A 306 46.75 -3.85 -1.86
N HIS A 307 45.80 -2.96 -2.16
CA HIS A 307 45.30 -2.80 -3.53
C HIS A 307 46.39 -2.18 -4.44
N ALA A 308 46.63 -2.79 -5.61
CA ALA A 308 47.74 -2.42 -6.50
C ALA A 308 47.76 -0.92 -6.88
N LYS A 309 46.62 -0.32 -7.18
CA LYS A 309 46.52 1.11 -7.57
C LYS A 309 46.44 2.06 -6.38
N TYR A 310 46.06 1.58 -5.21
CA TYR A 310 45.82 2.40 -4.02
C TYR A 310 46.44 1.72 -2.79
N PRO A 311 47.78 1.53 -2.74
CA PRO A 311 48.44 0.93 -1.60
C PRO A 311 48.30 1.83 -0.36
N GLY A 312 48.06 1.23 0.81
CA GLY A 312 47.87 1.94 2.07
C GLY A 312 46.57 2.69 2.21
N ILE A 313 45.60 2.50 1.28
CA ILE A 313 44.25 3.11 1.36
C ILE A 313 43.25 2.06 1.84
N TYR A 314 42.32 2.52 2.67
CA TYR A 314 41.27 1.70 3.29
C TYR A 314 39.88 2.29 3.07
N ASN A 315 38.83 1.45 2.96
CA ASN A 315 37.45 1.91 2.91
C ASN A 315 36.52 0.84 3.53
N PHE A 316 36.33 0.93 4.83
CA PHE A 316 35.54 -0.02 5.60
C PHE A 316 34.00 0.07 5.36
N TYR A 317 33.54 1.05 4.60
CA TYR A 317 32.10 1.26 4.33
C TYR A 317 31.76 1.16 2.83
N ASN A 318 32.71 0.85 1.98
CA ASN A 318 32.55 0.85 0.53
C ASN A 318 31.97 2.17 -0.05
N ILE A 319 32.12 3.30 0.66
CA ILE A 319 31.62 4.60 0.20
C ILE A 319 32.25 4.95 -1.15
N GLY A 320 31.42 5.36 -2.11
CA GLY A 320 31.84 5.62 -3.49
C GLY A 320 32.07 4.35 -4.33
N GLY A 321 31.68 3.17 -3.80
CA GLY A 321 31.80 1.89 -4.49
C GLY A 321 30.61 1.61 -5.40
N TYR A 322 30.78 1.91 -6.69
CA TYR A 322 29.82 1.58 -7.77
C TYR A 322 30.58 1.25 -9.06
N ASP A 323 30.03 0.42 -9.90
CA ASP A 323 30.61 0.12 -11.20
C ASP A 323 30.42 1.29 -12.16
N SER A 324 31.48 1.65 -12.88
CA SER A 324 31.48 2.73 -13.86
C SER A 324 32.46 2.46 -14.97
N ALA A 325 32.42 3.27 -16.02
CA ALA A 325 33.42 3.22 -17.11
C ALA A 325 34.85 3.43 -16.60
N SER A 326 35.05 4.07 -15.45
CA SER A 326 36.39 4.37 -14.88
C SER A 326 36.91 3.32 -13.89
N GLY A 327 36.13 2.25 -13.60
CA GLY A 327 36.55 1.16 -12.72
C GLY A 327 35.38 0.41 -12.07
N ASN A 328 35.68 -0.76 -11.54
CA ASN A 328 34.73 -1.54 -10.74
C ASN A 328 34.50 -0.89 -9.37
N ALA A 329 33.47 -1.34 -8.64
CA ALA A 329 33.05 -0.82 -7.35
C ALA A 329 34.22 -0.70 -6.34
N VAL A 330 35.07 -1.72 -6.23
CA VAL A 330 36.22 -1.72 -5.32
C VAL A 330 37.24 -0.62 -5.69
N THR A 331 37.59 -0.52 -6.97
CA THR A 331 38.52 0.50 -7.45
C THR A 331 37.98 1.91 -7.25
N ASN A 332 36.66 2.11 -7.47
CA ASN A 332 36.00 3.39 -7.29
C ASN A 332 35.94 3.77 -5.81
N ALA A 333 35.61 2.83 -4.91
CA ALA A 333 35.60 3.03 -3.46
C ALA A 333 37.00 3.47 -2.94
N LEU A 334 38.06 2.80 -3.37
CA LEU A 334 39.40 3.15 -2.95
C LEU A 334 39.87 4.47 -3.57
N ARG A 335 39.53 4.77 -4.82
CA ARG A 335 39.82 6.07 -5.44
C ARG A 335 39.15 7.20 -4.63
N TRP A 336 37.88 7.03 -4.25
CA TRP A 336 37.16 8.00 -3.44
C TRP A 336 37.85 8.20 -2.08
N ALA A 337 38.26 7.12 -1.41
CA ALA A 337 38.95 7.16 -0.13
C ALA A 337 40.39 7.77 -0.23
N ALA A 338 41.06 7.61 -1.37
CA ALA A 338 42.37 8.17 -1.61
C ALA A 338 42.38 9.66 -1.96
N THR A 339 41.28 10.18 -2.50
CA THR A 339 41.14 11.59 -2.88
C THR A 339 41.00 12.48 -1.67
N SER A 340 41.85 13.50 -1.54
CA SER A 340 41.69 14.51 -0.44
C SER A 340 40.33 15.16 -0.44
N GLY A 341 39.79 15.41 0.75
CA GLY A 341 38.46 16.01 0.89
C GLY A 341 37.85 15.83 2.27
N SER A 342 36.54 15.96 2.34
CA SER A 342 35.77 15.83 3.60
C SER A 342 36.01 14.48 4.29
N TYR A 343 35.63 14.39 5.56
CA TYR A 343 35.71 13.16 6.37
C TYR A 343 37.13 12.63 6.58
N GLY A 344 38.11 13.52 6.69
CA GLY A 344 39.49 13.18 6.97
C GLY A 344 40.21 12.38 5.89
N ARG A 345 39.71 12.42 4.64
CA ARG A 345 40.39 11.80 3.50
C ARG A 345 41.69 12.52 3.14
N PRO A 346 42.74 11.78 2.67
CA PRO A 346 42.77 10.37 2.34
C PRO A 346 42.75 9.44 3.55
N TRP A 347 42.05 8.31 3.40
CA TRP A 347 41.95 7.28 4.44
C TRP A 347 43.14 6.32 4.34
N ASN A 348 44.29 6.79 4.74
CA ASN A 348 45.58 6.11 4.62
C ASN A 348 45.95 5.24 5.84
N ASN A 349 45.02 5.03 6.76
CA ASN A 349 45.08 4.02 7.81
C ASN A 349 43.67 3.57 8.22
N VAL A 350 43.58 2.50 9.01
CA VAL A 350 42.34 1.89 9.43
C VAL A 350 41.49 2.87 10.25
N TYR A 351 42.11 3.56 11.22
CA TYR A 351 41.39 4.52 12.07
C TYR A 351 40.71 5.63 11.24
N LYS A 352 41.45 6.26 10.32
CA LYS A 352 40.89 7.30 9.46
C LYS A 352 39.72 6.79 8.61
N SER A 353 39.80 5.56 8.14
CA SER A 353 38.71 4.96 7.36
C SER A 353 37.48 4.69 8.22
N ILE A 354 37.64 4.11 9.40
CA ILE A 354 36.53 3.81 10.31
C ILE A 354 35.90 5.12 10.81
N TYR A 355 36.70 6.07 11.30
CA TYR A 355 36.23 7.34 11.79
C TYR A 355 35.60 8.22 10.70
N GLY A 356 36.29 8.35 9.56
CA GLY A 356 35.79 9.16 8.46
C GLY A 356 34.49 8.61 7.87
N GLY A 357 34.35 7.29 7.80
CA GLY A 357 33.09 6.66 7.40
C GLY A 357 31.97 6.86 8.42
N ALA A 358 32.29 6.79 9.72
CA ALA A 358 31.34 7.11 10.79
C ALA A 358 30.87 8.57 10.70
N GLN A 359 31.79 9.52 10.46
CA GLN A 359 31.44 10.93 10.20
C GLN A 359 30.55 11.10 8.97
N TYR A 360 30.82 10.35 7.89
CA TYR A 360 30.00 10.38 6.69
C TYR A 360 28.55 10.00 7.00
N ILE A 361 28.34 8.89 7.71
CA ILE A 361 27.00 8.43 8.12
C ILE A 361 26.35 9.44 9.08
N GLY A 362 27.08 9.91 10.09
CA GLY A 362 26.58 10.86 11.06
C GLY A 362 26.10 12.16 10.40
N ASN A 363 26.97 12.77 9.60
CA ASN A 363 26.68 14.08 8.97
C ASN A 363 25.59 13.99 7.88
N ASN A 364 25.44 12.87 7.21
CA ASN A 364 24.45 12.74 6.13
C ASN A 364 23.06 12.41 6.66
N TYR A 365 22.95 11.66 7.76
CA TYR A 365 21.65 11.17 8.25
C TYR A 365 21.39 11.47 9.73
N ILE A 366 22.22 10.96 10.63
CA ILE A 366 21.95 10.92 12.07
C ILE A 366 21.85 12.33 12.66
N LEU A 367 22.82 13.20 12.38
CA LEU A 367 22.83 14.59 12.83
C LEU A 367 21.80 15.47 12.12
N LYS A 368 21.17 14.96 11.06
CA LYS A 368 20.03 15.57 10.37
C LYS A 368 18.68 15.05 10.87
N LYS A 369 18.64 14.48 12.07
CA LYS A 369 17.46 13.89 12.71
C LYS A 369 16.93 12.60 12.06
N GLN A 370 17.64 12.02 11.09
CA GLN A 370 17.34 10.72 10.52
C GLN A 370 18.10 9.64 11.31
N ASN A 371 17.75 9.50 12.58
CA ASN A 371 18.51 8.77 13.60
C ASN A 371 18.03 7.32 13.80
N THR A 372 17.32 6.74 12.84
CA THR A 372 16.90 5.34 12.83
C THR A 372 16.92 4.82 11.41
N LEU A 373 16.96 3.50 11.20
CA LEU A 373 16.84 2.92 9.86
C LEU A 373 15.53 3.36 9.18
N TYR A 374 14.46 3.45 9.94
CA TYR A 374 13.17 3.91 9.45
C TYR A 374 13.23 5.36 8.96
N THR A 375 13.78 6.28 9.75
CA THR A 375 13.86 7.69 9.36
C THR A 375 14.88 7.97 8.26
N GLN A 376 15.89 7.12 8.09
CA GLN A 376 16.79 7.15 6.93
C GLN A 376 16.06 6.73 5.65
N LYS A 377 15.11 5.80 5.74
CA LYS A 377 14.31 5.35 4.60
C LYS A 377 13.21 6.35 4.23
N PHE A 378 12.40 6.78 5.18
CA PHE A 378 11.17 7.55 4.89
C PHE A 378 11.29 9.05 5.18
N ASN A 379 12.32 9.48 5.84
CA ASN A 379 12.64 10.88 6.19
C ASN A 379 11.43 11.71 6.66
N VAL A 380 10.93 11.37 7.83
CA VAL A 380 9.76 12.02 8.46
C VAL A 380 10.14 12.97 9.61
N THR A 381 11.43 13.15 9.88
CA THR A 381 11.95 13.90 11.01
C THR A 381 12.85 15.08 10.64
N ASN A 382 13.48 15.05 9.48
CA ASN A 382 14.27 16.16 8.98
C ASN A 382 13.36 17.17 8.26
N THR A 383 12.89 18.17 8.96
CA THR A 383 11.92 19.16 8.47
C THR A 383 12.39 19.96 7.25
N SER A 384 13.71 20.06 7.03
CA SER A 384 14.27 20.74 5.85
C SER A 384 14.15 19.93 4.57
N ASN A 385 13.94 18.61 4.67
CA ASN A 385 13.92 17.69 3.53
C ASN A 385 12.90 16.56 3.71
N LEU A 386 11.74 16.83 4.33
CA LEU A 386 10.69 15.82 4.53
C LEU A 386 10.38 15.09 3.22
N PHE A 387 10.20 13.78 3.31
CA PHE A 387 9.89 12.88 2.19
C PHE A 387 10.94 12.84 1.08
N SER A 388 12.14 13.35 1.33
CA SER A 388 13.30 13.31 0.44
C SER A 388 14.56 12.96 1.22
N HIS A 389 15.74 12.93 0.58
CA HIS A 389 16.98 12.51 1.23
C HIS A 389 16.87 11.12 1.88
N GLN A 390 16.38 10.16 1.10
CA GLN A 390 16.13 8.77 1.53
C GLN A 390 17.33 7.90 1.16
N TYR A 391 17.66 6.95 2.04
CA TYR A 391 18.88 6.13 1.88
C TYR A 391 18.74 5.08 0.77
N MET A 392 17.55 4.50 0.56
CA MET A 392 17.37 3.44 -0.43
C MET A 392 15.95 3.40 -1.00
N SER A 393 15.84 2.88 -2.24
CA SER A 393 14.56 2.75 -2.94
C SER A 393 13.78 1.48 -2.58
N ASN A 394 14.43 0.40 -2.14
CA ASN A 394 13.74 -0.83 -1.74
C ASN A 394 12.79 -0.59 -0.57
N VAL A 395 11.48 -0.79 -0.78
CA VAL A 395 10.45 -0.57 0.24
C VAL A 395 10.59 -1.52 1.43
N GLN A 396 11.15 -2.71 1.23
CA GLN A 396 11.36 -3.74 2.26
C GLN A 396 12.68 -3.60 3.03
N ALA A 397 13.51 -2.65 2.67
CA ALA A 397 14.88 -2.55 3.18
C ALA A 397 14.92 -2.44 4.70
N VAL A 398 14.05 -1.61 5.28
CA VAL A 398 14.02 -1.39 6.74
C VAL A 398 13.77 -2.70 7.50
N SER A 399 12.78 -3.50 7.07
CA SER A 399 12.50 -4.80 7.69
C SER A 399 13.68 -5.76 7.60
N SER A 400 14.30 -5.82 6.40
CA SER A 400 15.45 -6.69 6.15
C SER A 400 16.66 -6.31 7.00
N GLU A 401 16.95 -5.00 7.10
CA GLU A 401 18.08 -4.52 7.91
C GLU A 401 17.81 -4.63 9.40
N ALA A 402 16.62 -4.29 9.87
CA ALA A 402 16.22 -4.44 11.26
C ALA A 402 16.37 -5.89 11.75
N SER A 403 15.92 -6.85 10.95
CA SER A 403 16.07 -8.28 11.26
C SER A 403 17.54 -8.72 11.32
N LYS A 404 18.41 -8.19 10.45
CA LYS A 404 19.86 -8.48 10.51
C LYS A 404 20.49 -7.89 11.78
N VAL A 405 20.10 -6.68 12.17
CA VAL A 405 20.58 -6.05 13.41
C VAL A 405 20.12 -6.85 14.61
N PHE A 406 18.84 -7.21 14.70
CA PHE A 406 18.33 -8.09 15.76
C PHE A 406 19.14 -9.39 15.87
N ASN A 407 19.38 -10.08 14.74
CA ASN A 407 20.16 -11.31 14.73
C ASN A 407 21.62 -11.11 15.19
N ALA A 408 22.21 -9.95 14.90
CA ALA A 408 23.55 -9.61 15.38
C ALA A 408 23.57 -9.45 16.90
N TYR A 409 22.58 -8.74 17.49
CA TYR A 409 22.42 -8.59 18.94
C TYR A 409 22.11 -9.94 19.62
N ALA A 410 21.23 -10.76 19.02
CA ALA A 410 20.94 -12.10 19.52
C ALA A 410 22.18 -13.00 19.51
N GLY A 411 22.95 -12.99 18.43
CA GLY A 411 24.20 -13.76 18.28
C GLY A 411 25.31 -13.29 19.21
N SER A 412 25.30 -12.03 19.62
CA SER A 412 26.25 -11.45 20.57
C SER A 412 25.84 -11.62 22.03
N GLY A 413 24.60 -11.98 22.31
CA GLY A 413 24.05 -12.09 23.67
C GLY A 413 23.72 -10.73 24.31
N THR A 414 23.63 -9.64 23.51
CA THR A 414 23.43 -8.27 23.99
C THR A 414 21.96 -7.80 23.91
N LEU A 415 21.00 -8.70 23.63
CA LEU A 415 19.58 -8.33 23.61
C LEU A 415 19.04 -7.88 24.99
N ASN A 416 19.69 -8.28 26.09
CA ASN A 416 19.30 -7.84 27.44
C ASN A 416 19.93 -6.54 27.87
N ASP A 417 20.79 -5.94 27.05
CA ASP A 417 21.35 -4.61 27.31
C ASP A 417 20.27 -3.53 27.19
N ALA A 418 20.53 -2.35 27.73
CA ALA A 418 19.66 -1.19 27.56
C ALA A 418 19.75 -0.70 26.11
N ILE A 419 18.65 -0.84 25.36
CA ILE A 419 18.54 -0.37 23.97
C ILE A 419 17.41 0.66 23.88
N THR A 420 17.66 1.77 23.21
CA THR A 420 16.65 2.82 23.02
C THR A 420 16.10 2.78 21.61
N PHE A 421 14.79 2.78 21.50
CA PHE A 421 14.04 2.81 20.24
C PHE A 421 13.26 4.11 20.10
N SER A 422 13.51 4.88 19.03
CA SER A 422 12.85 6.14 18.69
C SER A 422 11.77 5.89 17.64
N ILE A 423 10.51 5.82 18.09
CA ILE A 423 9.38 5.33 17.29
C ILE A 423 8.53 6.51 16.82
N PRO A 424 8.37 6.72 15.50
CA PRO A 424 7.58 7.84 14.99
C PRO A 424 6.09 7.68 15.29
N VAL A 425 5.45 8.79 15.64
CA VAL A 425 4.01 8.93 15.84
C VAL A 425 3.49 9.98 14.86
N TYR A 426 2.41 9.64 14.17
CA TYR A 426 1.76 10.48 13.15
C TYR A 426 0.39 10.94 13.62
N THR A 427 -0.07 12.09 13.13
CA THR A 427 -1.45 12.53 13.32
C THR A 427 -2.38 11.83 12.34
N ASP A 428 -3.65 11.68 12.70
CA ASP A 428 -4.74 11.09 11.90
C ASP A 428 -4.41 9.68 11.34
N MET A 429 -3.58 8.94 12.08
CA MET A 429 -3.24 7.57 11.73
C MET A 429 -4.43 6.63 11.98
N PRO A 430 -4.77 5.70 11.07
CA PRO A 430 -5.83 4.72 11.29
C PRO A 430 -5.60 3.89 12.57
N ASP A 431 -6.65 3.61 13.33
CA ASP A 431 -6.56 2.80 14.56
C ASP A 431 -6.10 1.36 14.28
N THR A 432 -6.43 0.83 13.12
CA THR A 432 -6.04 -0.52 12.69
C THR A 432 -4.86 -0.48 11.71
N ASN A 433 -3.92 -1.39 11.88
CA ASN A 433 -2.84 -1.60 10.91
C ASN A 433 -3.42 -2.05 9.57
N THR A 434 -2.95 -1.42 8.49
CA THR A 434 -3.22 -1.84 7.12
C THR A 434 -2.55 -3.15 6.83
N GLY A 435 -2.84 -4.27 7.13
CA GLY A 435 -2.14 -5.54 6.91
C GLY A 435 -1.31 -5.61 5.61
N LYS A 436 -0.33 -6.47 5.56
CA LYS A 436 0.47 -6.67 4.36
C LYS A 436 -0.40 -7.16 3.20
N PRO A 437 -0.36 -6.52 2.02
CA PRO A 437 -1.09 -7.02 0.86
C PRO A 437 -0.68 -8.47 0.55
N ALA A 438 -1.66 -9.34 0.32
CA ALA A 438 -1.37 -10.72 -0.04
C ALA A 438 -0.59 -10.77 -1.37
N ASP A 439 0.43 -11.62 -1.45
CA ASP A 439 1.11 -11.93 -2.72
C ASP A 439 0.33 -13.03 -3.45
N SER A 440 -0.88 -12.69 -3.88
CA SER A 440 -1.89 -13.64 -4.36
C SER A 440 -1.91 -13.79 -5.88
N GLY A 441 -0.90 -13.32 -6.59
CA GLY A 441 -0.78 -13.42 -8.03
C GLY A 441 -1.12 -12.14 -8.80
N ASN A 442 -1.34 -12.27 -10.11
CA ASN A 442 -1.55 -11.13 -11.00
C ASN A 442 -2.89 -10.43 -10.73
N PRO A 443 -2.93 -9.10 -10.50
CA PRO A 443 -4.16 -8.35 -10.19
C PRO A 443 -4.97 -7.93 -11.42
N ASN A 444 -4.52 -8.25 -12.66
CA ASN A 444 -5.22 -7.82 -13.87
C ASN A 444 -6.58 -8.49 -14.01
N ASN A 445 -7.63 -7.71 -13.83
CA ASN A 445 -9.02 -8.10 -13.97
C ASN A 445 -9.73 -7.44 -15.17
N TYR A 446 -8.96 -7.02 -16.18
CA TYR A 446 -9.48 -6.38 -17.37
C TYR A 446 -9.82 -7.41 -18.46
N LEU A 447 -10.83 -7.10 -19.26
CA LEU A 447 -11.11 -7.81 -20.49
C LEU A 447 -10.20 -7.30 -21.62
N LYS A 448 -9.71 -8.24 -22.42
CA LYS A 448 -9.07 -7.99 -23.72
C LYS A 448 -10.12 -7.78 -24.82
N SER A 449 -11.24 -8.52 -24.73
CA SER A 449 -12.36 -8.40 -25.65
C SER A 449 -13.69 -8.66 -24.94
N LEU A 450 -14.73 -7.96 -25.38
CA LEU A 450 -16.12 -8.19 -25.03
C LEU A 450 -16.96 -8.00 -26.27
N THR A 451 -17.67 -9.04 -26.70
CA THR A 451 -18.47 -9.04 -27.92
C THR A 451 -19.81 -9.72 -27.69
N ILE A 452 -20.78 -9.34 -28.48
CA ILE A 452 -22.09 -10.03 -28.58
C ILE A 452 -22.29 -10.42 -30.05
N ASP A 453 -22.57 -11.69 -30.30
CA ASP A 453 -22.71 -12.20 -31.65
C ASP A 453 -23.76 -11.40 -32.43
N ASN A 454 -23.37 -10.88 -33.60
CA ASN A 454 -24.20 -10.11 -34.54
C ASN A 454 -24.64 -8.71 -34.03
N TYR A 455 -24.10 -8.23 -32.92
CA TYR A 455 -24.45 -6.91 -32.36
C TYR A 455 -23.23 -6.10 -31.96
N SER A 456 -23.32 -4.78 -32.12
CA SER A 456 -22.30 -3.85 -31.63
C SER A 456 -22.67 -3.30 -30.26
N LEU A 457 -21.70 -3.21 -29.38
CA LEU A 457 -21.84 -2.57 -28.06
C LEU A 457 -21.78 -1.04 -28.20
N THR A 458 -22.57 -0.35 -27.43
CA THR A 458 -22.51 1.10 -27.25
C THR A 458 -22.12 1.44 -25.80
N PRO A 459 -21.00 2.13 -25.57
CA PRO A 459 -19.95 2.44 -26.55
C PRO A 459 -19.23 1.19 -27.05
N THR A 460 -18.50 1.29 -28.14
CA THR A 460 -17.64 0.19 -28.61
C THR A 460 -16.66 -0.20 -27.51
N PHE A 461 -16.46 -1.52 -27.32
CA PHE A 461 -15.54 -2.01 -26.30
C PHE A 461 -14.12 -1.53 -26.56
N ALA A 462 -13.52 -0.95 -25.52
CA ALA A 462 -12.09 -0.66 -25.46
C ALA A 462 -11.56 -0.97 -24.06
N ILE A 463 -10.34 -1.51 -23.98
CA ILE A 463 -9.69 -1.83 -22.71
C ILE A 463 -9.60 -0.54 -21.87
N ASN A 464 -9.96 -0.62 -20.60
CA ASN A 464 -9.90 0.50 -19.65
C ASN A 464 -10.80 1.71 -19.96
N SER A 465 -11.84 1.55 -20.80
CA SER A 465 -12.81 2.61 -21.05
C SER A 465 -13.92 2.65 -20.00
N THR A 466 -15.02 1.97 -20.25
CA THR A 466 -16.16 1.90 -19.33
C THR A 466 -16.42 0.46 -18.87
N LYS A 467 -17.22 0.33 -17.80
CA LYS A 467 -17.76 -0.96 -17.34
C LYS A 467 -19.23 -1.12 -17.72
N LYS A 468 -19.84 -0.13 -18.37
CA LYS A 468 -21.25 -0.10 -18.74
C LYS A 468 -21.37 -0.02 -20.25
N TYR A 469 -22.13 -0.94 -20.81
CA TYR A 469 -22.42 -1.05 -22.24
C TYR A 469 -23.91 -1.23 -22.44
N SER A 470 -24.39 -0.88 -23.63
CA SER A 470 -25.76 -1.10 -24.04
C SER A 470 -25.85 -1.58 -25.49
N LEU A 471 -26.95 -2.23 -25.81
CA LEU A 471 -27.33 -2.52 -27.19
C LEU A 471 -28.85 -2.72 -27.26
N ILE A 472 -29.38 -2.55 -28.47
CA ILE A 472 -30.80 -2.81 -28.78
C ILE A 472 -30.86 -4.00 -29.71
N VAL A 473 -31.75 -4.93 -29.44
CA VAL A 473 -32.02 -6.09 -30.29
C VAL A 473 -33.49 -6.12 -30.70
N SER A 474 -33.80 -6.76 -31.86
CA SER A 474 -35.17 -6.83 -32.35
C SER A 474 -36.09 -7.61 -31.39
N GLU A 475 -37.39 -7.34 -31.46
CA GLU A 475 -38.40 -8.05 -30.67
C GLU A 475 -38.37 -9.58 -30.87
N ASN A 476 -37.93 -10.04 -32.04
CA ASN A 476 -37.82 -11.44 -32.37
C ASN A 476 -36.57 -12.13 -31.81
N THR A 477 -35.60 -11.36 -31.28
CA THR A 477 -34.37 -11.89 -30.69
C THR A 477 -34.63 -12.39 -29.29
N THR A 478 -34.79 -13.69 -29.11
CA THR A 478 -35.08 -14.30 -27.79
C THR A 478 -33.83 -14.61 -26.97
N SER A 479 -32.65 -14.52 -27.56
CA SER A 479 -31.37 -14.75 -26.86
C SER A 479 -30.23 -14.10 -27.61
N VAL A 480 -29.15 -13.80 -26.91
CA VAL A 480 -27.85 -13.38 -27.45
C VAL A 480 -26.74 -14.21 -26.83
N LYS A 481 -25.59 -14.28 -27.52
CA LYS A 481 -24.41 -14.95 -26.97
C LYS A 481 -23.34 -13.90 -26.68
N ILE A 482 -22.91 -13.84 -25.44
CA ILE A 482 -21.84 -12.97 -24.98
C ILE A 482 -20.52 -13.74 -25.00
N SER A 483 -19.49 -13.17 -25.61
CA SER A 483 -18.13 -13.68 -25.60
C SER A 483 -17.20 -12.65 -25.00
N ALA A 484 -16.30 -13.10 -24.13
CA ALA A 484 -15.32 -12.23 -23.49
C ALA A 484 -14.03 -12.99 -23.21
N THR A 485 -12.89 -12.34 -23.41
CA THR A 485 -11.58 -12.88 -23.05
C THR A 485 -10.86 -11.93 -22.10
N PRO A 486 -10.23 -12.44 -21.02
CA PRO A 486 -9.46 -11.58 -20.12
C PRO A 486 -8.12 -11.19 -20.76
N VAL A 487 -7.49 -10.11 -20.25
CA VAL A 487 -6.13 -9.73 -20.63
C VAL A 487 -5.13 -10.74 -20.07
N ASN A 488 -5.24 -11.05 -18.78
CA ASN A 488 -4.39 -12.07 -18.16
C ASN A 488 -4.98 -13.46 -18.33
N SER A 489 -4.19 -14.42 -18.83
CA SER A 489 -4.64 -15.79 -19.10
C SER A 489 -5.01 -16.59 -17.84
N HIS A 490 -4.52 -16.19 -16.66
CA HIS A 490 -4.86 -16.82 -15.38
C HIS A 490 -6.10 -16.22 -14.71
N ALA A 491 -6.69 -15.16 -15.30
CA ALA A 491 -7.97 -14.62 -14.84
C ALA A 491 -9.13 -15.46 -15.38
N SER A 492 -10.16 -15.64 -14.59
CA SER A 492 -11.39 -16.31 -14.99
C SER A 492 -12.47 -15.31 -15.36
N VAL A 493 -13.36 -15.70 -16.29
CA VAL A 493 -14.48 -14.88 -16.73
C VAL A 493 -15.77 -15.65 -16.52
N SER A 494 -16.76 -15.00 -15.91
CA SER A 494 -18.11 -15.55 -15.73
C SER A 494 -19.16 -14.61 -16.33
N GLY A 495 -20.37 -15.13 -16.58
CA GLY A 495 -21.47 -14.36 -17.21
C GLY A 495 -21.38 -14.26 -18.73
N THR A 496 -20.59 -15.14 -19.35
CA THR A 496 -20.53 -15.33 -20.82
C THR A 496 -21.44 -16.45 -21.28
N GLY A 497 -21.57 -16.63 -22.60
CA GLY A 497 -22.40 -17.65 -23.21
C GLY A 497 -23.76 -17.12 -23.64
N LYS A 498 -24.70 -18.05 -23.90
CA LYS A 498 -26.07 -17.74 -24.35
C LYS A 498 -26.91 -17.28 -23.18
N ILE A 499 -27.51 -16.10 -23.28
CA ILE A 499 -28.47 -15.55 -22.32
C ILE A 499 -29.82 -15.37 -22.98
N SER A 500 -30.90 -15.76 -22.30
CA SER A 500 -32.27 -15.55 -22.75
C SER A 500 -32.70 -14.11 -22.46
N LEU A 501 -33.48 -13.53 -23.34
CA LEU A 501 -33.96 -12.15 -23.23
C LEU A 501 -35.48 -12.11 -23.06
N SER A 502 -35.95 -11.45 -22.02
CA SER A 502 -37.35 -11.05 -21.88
C SER A 502 -37.63 -9.82 -22.76
N LYS A 503 -38.91 -9.53 -23.05
CA LYS A 503 -39.30 -8.27 -23.72
C LYS A 503 -38.91 -7.08 -22.83
N GLY A 504 -38.46 -6.00 -23.43
CA GLY A 504 -37.97 -4.79 -22.73
C GLY A 504 -36.52 -4.90 -22.29
N THR A 505 -36.19 -4.29 -21.18
CA THR A 505 -34.81 -4.13 -20.68
C THR A 505 -34.33 -5.38 -19.97
N ASN A 506 -33.18 -5.89 -20.40
CA ASN A 506 -32.43 -6.99 -19.77
C ASN A 506 -31.06 -6.48 -19.31
N THR A 507 -30.53 -7.07 -18.26
CA THR A 507 -29.19 -6.74 -17.77
C THR A 507 -28.34 -8.00 -17.70
N ALA A 508 -27.22 -8.00 -18.41
CA ALA A 508 -26.19 -9.01 -18.30
C ALA A 508 -24.98 -8.49 -17.54
N LYS A 509 -24.34 -9.34 -16.74
CA LYS A 509 -23.13 -9.02 -16.01
C LYS A 509 -22.03 -10.00 -16.39
N VAL A 510 -20.91 -9.48 -16.88
CA VAL A 510 -19.69 -10.24 -17.14
C VAL A 510 -18.67 -9.88 -16.08
N THR A 511 -18.25 -10.86 -15.30
CA THR A 511 -17.30 -10.63 -14.19
C THR A 511 -15.98 -11.31 -14.49
N VAL A 512 -14.89 -10.54 -14.45
CA VAL A 512 -13.52 -11.03 -14.50
C VAL A 512 -13.00 -11.14 -13.07
N THR A 513 -12.50 -12.32 -12.72
CA THR A 513 -11.79 -12.53 -11.44
C THR A 513 -10.32 -12.75 -11.78
N ALA A 514 -9.47 -11.81 -11.34
CA ALA A 514 -8.03 -11.89 -11.49
C ALA A 514 -7.45 -13.08 -10.72
N GLN A 515 -6.21 -13.48 -11.02
CA GLN A 515 -5.47 -14.48 -10.25
C GLN A 515 -5.36 -14.09 -8.76
N SER A 516 -5.23 -12.80 -8.46
CA SER A 516 -5.22 -12.25 -7.11
C SER A 516 -6.57 -12.29 -6.38
N GLY A 517 -7.64 -12.70 -7.06
CA GLY A 517 -8.99 -12.66 -6.52
C GLY A 517 -9.74 -11.34 -6.75
N ALA A 518 -9.06 -10.29 -7.22
CA ALA A 518 -9.68 -8.99 -7.50
C ALA A 518 -10.72 -9.12 -8.63
N LYS A 519 -11.91 -8.55 -8.42
CA LYS A 519 -13.04 -8.68 -9.36
C LYS A 519 -13.33 -7.38 -10.07
N ARG A 520 -13.69 -7.49 -11.37
CA ARG A 520 -14.23 -6.38 -12.18
C ARG A 520 -15.47 -6.88 -12.92
N THR A 521 -16.57 -6.16 -12.75
CA THR A 521 -17.85 -6.50 -13.41
C THR A 521 -18.18 -5.48 -14.48
N TYR A 522 -18.45 -5.97 -15.67
CA TYR A 522 -18.97 -5.24 -16.82
C TYR A 522 -20.46 -5.48 -16.90
N THR A 523 -21.26 -4.42 -17.01
CA THR A 523 -22.71 -4.48 -17.09
C THR A 523 -23.14 -4.14 -18.51
N ILE A 524 -23.99 -4.97 -19.11
CA ILE A 524 -24.51 -4.78 -20.45
C ILE A 524 -26.03 -4.67 -20.35
N THR A 525 -26.55 -3.52 -20.69
CA THR A 525 -28.00 -3.29 -20.81
C THR A 525 -28.45 -3.67 -22.20
N ILE A 526 -29.36 -4.67 -22.33
CA ILE A 526 -29.85 -5.16 -23.60
C ILE A 526 -31.34 -4.86 -23.66
N VAL A 527 -31.75 -3.99 -24.58
CA VAL A 527 -33.15 -3.66 -24.78
C VAL A 527 -33.68 -4.53 -25.92
N ARG A 528 -34.59 -5.45 -25.60
CA ARG A 528 -35.36 -6.23 -26.59
C ARG A 528 -36.69 -5.54 -26.85
N GLY A 529 -36.77 -4.85 -27.95
CA GLY A 529 -37.95 -4.09 -28.35
C GLY A 529 -38.34 -4.31 -29.78
N LYS A 530 -39.47 -3.75 -30.22
CA LYS A 530 -39.76 -3.66 -31.63
C LYS A 530 -38.60 -2.93 -32.31
N SER A 531 -37.97 -3.58 -33.29
CA SER A 531 -37.24 -2.83 -34.30
C SER A 531 -38.29 -1.96 -35.00
N THR A 532 -38.39 -0.73 -34.61
CA THR A 532 -39.03 0.26 -35.46
C THR A 532 -38.05 0.57 -36.59
N GLY A 533 -38.00 -0.35 -37.55
CA GLY A 533 -37.69 0.07 -38.90
C GLY A 533 -38.85 0.97 -39.31
N ASN A 534 -38.73 2.20 -38.99
CA ASN A 534 -39.22 3.46 -39.56
C ASN A 534 -39.17 4.55 -38.50
N GLY A 535 -38.32 5.54 -38.73
CA GLY A 535 -38.44 6.89 -38.24
C GLY A 535 -38.80 7.07 -36.76
N GLY A 536 -37.79 7.18 -35.88
CA GLY A 536 -37.76 8.25 -34.92
C GLY A 536 -38.80 8.29 -33.83
N SER A 537 -38.70 7.44 -32.78
CA SER A 537 -39.33 7.75 -31.49
C SER A 537 -38.37 8.34 -30.46
N ASP A 538 -37.07 8.30 -30.71
CA ASP A 538 -36.04 8.87 -29.82
C ASP A 538 -35.49 10.18 -30.38
N PRO A 539 -35.14 11.12 -29.50
CA PRO A 539 -34.50 12.36 -29.92
C PRO A 539 -33.15 12.10 -30.61
N GLU A 540 -32.95 12.66 -31.77
CA GLU A 540 -31.67 12.68 -32.50
C GLU A 540 -30.97 14.00 -32.28
N PHE A 541 -29.65 13.92 -31.96
CA PHE A 541 -28.83 15.06 -31.63
C PHE A 541 -27.61 15.08 -32.54
N ASP A 542 -27.36 16.23 -33.16
CA ASP A 542 -26.15 16.55 -33.93
C ASP A 542 -25.26 17.61 -33.22
N GLY A 543 -25.61 17.96 -32.02
CA GLY A 543 -24.94 18.99 -31.23
C GLY A 543 -23.83 18.50 -30.33
N ASP A 544 -23.13 19.46 -29.70
CA ASP A 544 -21.87 19.25 -28.96
C ASP A 544 -22.04 18.92 -27.47
N TYR A 545 -23.27 18.80 -26.96
CA TYR A 545 -23.50 18.45 -25.56
C TYR A 545 -23.33 16.95 -25.30
N ILE A 546 -23.00 16.63 -24.05
CA ILE A 546 -22.93 15.23 -23.59
C ILE A 546 -24.32 14.85 -23.10
N ILE A 547 -24.96 13.93 -23.83
CA ILE A 547 -26.30 13.42 -23.50
C ILE A 547 -26.17 12.01 -22.98
N SER A 548 -26.73 11.76 -21.81
CA SER A 548 -26.85 10.45 -21.21
C SER A 548 -28.27 10.21 -20.75
N ASP A 549 -28.63 9.00 -20.32
CA ASP A 549 -30.00 8.51 -20.13
C ASP A 549 -31.02 9.51 -19.56
N GLU A 550 -30.63 10.40 -18.65
CA GLU A 550 -31.50 11.37 -18.02
C GLU A 550 -30.85 12.74 -17.86
N THR A 551 -29.69 12.99 -18.46
CA THR A 551 -28.95 14.25 -18.26
C THR A 551 -28.35 14.82 -19.53
N ILE A 552 -28.26 16.16 -19.58
CA ILE A 552 -27.51 16.92 -20.57
C ILE A 552 -26.42 17.68 -19.82
N SER A 553 -25.14 17.44 -20.16
CA SER A 553 -23.98 18.12 -19.61
C SER A 553 -23.07 18.67 -20.73
N GLY A 554 -21.95 19.30 -20.37
CA GLY A 554 -21.12 20.00 -21.35
C GLY A 554 -21.60 21.42 -21.62
N VAL A 555 -22.62 21.89 -20.95
CA VAL A 555 -23.19 23.22 -21.08
C VAL A 555 -22.32 24.25 -20.36
N ALA A 556 -21.84 25.27 -21.08
CA ALA A 556 -21.03 26.32 -20.47
C ALA A 556 -21.87 27.20 -19.54
N PRO A 557 -21.33 27.70 -18.42
CA PRO A 557 -22.01 28.70 -17.61
C PRO A 557 -22.40 29.96 -18.46
N SER A 558 -23.52 30.53 -18.13
CA SER A 558 -24.13 31.69 -18.81
C SER A 558 -24.67 31.38 -20.22
N THR A 559 -24.77 30.14 -20.66
CA THR A 559 -25.43 29.74 -21.88
C THR A 559 -26.90 30.16 -21.87
N THR A 560 -27.35 30.88 -22.89
CA THR A 560 -28.77 31.28 -23.05
C THR A 560 -29.62 30.12 -23.54
N VAL A 561 -30.95 30.20 -23.33
CA VAL A 561 -31.87 29.17 -23.84
C VAL A 561 -31.77 29.06 -25.36
N SER A 562 -31.64 30.13 -26.10
CA SER A 562 -31.52 30.10 -27.55
C SER A 562 -30.22 29.44 -28.02
N SER A 563 -29.07 29.78 -27.37
CA SER A 563 -27.79 29.17 -27.66
C SER A 563 -27.77 27.70 -27.28
N PHE A 564 -28.39 27.36 -26.15
CA PHE A 564 -28.52 25.98 -25.72
C PHE A 564 -29.29 25.13 -26.73
N LEU A 565 -30.45 25.60 -27.21
CA LEU A 565 -31.25 24.90 -28.21
C LEU A 565 -30.52 24.73 -29.56
N SER A 566 -29.80 25.75 -29.99
CA SER A 566 -28.96 25.67 -31.18
C SER A 566 -27.83 24.68 -31.05
N THR A 567 -27.14 24.64 -29.89
CA THR A 567 -26.02 23.72 -29.65
C THR A 567 -26.51 22.30 -29.30
N LEU A 568 -27.74 22.14 -28.80
CA LEU A 568 -28.33 20.82 -28.56
C LEU A 568 -28.55 20.05 -29.86
N GLY A 569 -28.87 20.76 -30.95
CA GLY A 569 -28.97 20.15 -32.29
C GLY A 569 -30.00 19.03 -32.36
N CYS A 570 -31.16 19.16 -31.72
CA CYS A 570 -32.22 18.15 -31.86
C CYS A 570 -32.89 18.28 -33.24
N THR A 571 -32.78 17.25 -34.07
CA THR A 571 -33.17 17.26 -35.46
C THR A 571 -34.61 16.77 -35.74
N ASN A 572 -35.19 16.01 -34.78
CA ASN A 572 -36.42 15.24 -35.04
C ASN A 572 -37.53 15.42 -33.97
N GLY A 573 -37.40 16.38 -33.02
CA GLY A 573 -38.31 16.47 -31.88
C GLY A 573 -38.76 17.87 -31.52
N THR A 574 -39.89 17.98 -30.82
CA THR A 574 -40.37 19.22 -30.20
C THR A 574 -39.78 19.35 -28.80
N ILE A 575 -39.05 20.44 -28.56
CA ILE A 575 -38.38 20.68 -27.28
C ILE A 575 -39.22 21.61 -26.39
N SER A 576 -39.33 21.26 -25.13
CA SER A 576 -39.82 22.19 -24.11
C SER A 576 -38.88 22.19 -22.91
N ILE A 577 -38.63 23.36 -22.36
CA ILE A 577 -37.75 23.53 -21.19
C ILE A 577 -38.57 24.10 -20.04
N THR A 578 -38.38 23.53 -18.86
CA THR A 578 -38.89 24.07 -17.61
C THR A 578 -37.73 24.22 -16.61
N ASN A 579 -37.82 25.20 -15.73
CA ASN A 579 -36.87 25.29 -14.63
C ASN A 579 -37.12 24.20 -13.56
N ALA A 580 -36.24 24.09 -12.57
CA ALA A 580 -36.34 23.09 -11.48
C ALA A 580 -37.65 23.18 -10.68
N SER A 581 -38.35 24.31 -10.73
CA SER A 581 -39.69 24.48 -10.12
C SER A 581 -40.85 24.19 -11.07
N GLY A 582 -40.60 23.68 -12.27
CA GLY A 582 -41.62 23.29 -13.25
C GLY A 582 -42.15 24.44 -14.11
N LYS A 583 -41.70 25.68 -13.94
CA LYS A 583 -42.10 26.83 -14.75
C LYS A 583 -41.48 26.79 -16.12
N LYS A 584 -42.24 26.99 -17.21
CA LYS A 584 -41.77 27.03 -18.59
C LYS A 584 -40.70 28.10 -18.74
N LYS A 585 -39.61 27.75 -19.48
CA LYS A 585 -38.43 28.59 -19.70
C LYS A 585 -38.19 28.75 -21.20
N THR A 586 -38.42 29.93 -21.71
CA THR A 586 -38.29 30.25 -23.14
C THR A 586 -37.17 31.26 -23.42
N SER A 587 -36.59 31.85 -22.39
CA SER A 587 -35.52 32.84 -22.47
C SER A 587 -34.66 32.85 -21.20
N GLY A 588 -33.62 33.61 -21.17
CA GLY A 588 -32.68 33.69 -20.06
C GLY A 588 -31.59 32.62 -20.15
N LYS A 589 -30.91 32.34 -19.03
CA LYS A 589 -29.81 31.36 -18.96
C LYS A 589 -30.33 29.96 -18.62
N ILE A 590 -29.74 28.98 -19.25
CA ILE A 590 -29.89 27.56 -18.81
C ILE A 590 -29.12 27.36 -17.51
N GLY A 591 -29.72 26.64 -16.57
CA GLY A 591 -29.10 26.33 -15.28
C GLY A 591 -29.22 24.86 -14.91
N THR A 592 -28.44 24.43 -13.94
CA THR A 592 -28.53 23.08 -13.36
C THR A 592 -29.95 22.83 -12.83
N GLY A 593 -30.49 21.64 -13.13
CA GLY A 593 -31.84 21.26 -12.74
C GLY A 593 -32.95 21.79 -13.67
N ASP A 594 -32.60 22.55 -14.73
CA ASP A 594 -33.55 22.77 -15.82
C ASP A 594 -33.88 21.44 -16.47
N ILE A 595 -35.16 21.23 -16.75
CA ILE A 595 -35.70 19.97 -17.32
C ILE A 595 -36.00 20.21 -18.79
N VAL A 596 -35.33 19.47 -19.64
CA VAL A 596 -35.55 19.46 -21.10
C VAL A 596 -36.39 18.25 -21.45
N LYS A 597 -37.59 18.47 -21.97
CA LYS A 597 -38.47 17.45 -22.53
C LYS A 597 -38.46 17.52 -24.04
N ILE A 598 -38.22 16.39 -24.68
CA ILE A 598 -38.19 16.27 -26.13
C ILE A 598 -39.22 15.23 -26.55
N THR A 599 -40.19 15.65 -27.35
CA THR A 599 -41.27 14.79 -27.83
C THR A 599 -41.05 14.49 -29.29
N VAL A 600 -40.89 13.20 -29.62
CA VAL A 600 -40.75 12.68 -30.99
C VAL A 600 -41.86 11.65 -31.23
N SER A 601 -42.67 11.87 -32.23
CA SER A 601 -43.76 10.96 -32.59
C SER A 601 -44.68 10.53 -31.43
N GLY A 602 -44.92 11.46 -30.44
CA GLY A 602 -45.77 11.24 -29.30
C GLY A 602 -45.04 10.69 -28.04
N ASN A 603 -43.83 10.24 -28.17
CA ASN A 603 -43.00 9.78 -27.04
C ASN A 603 -42.17 10.96 -26.48
N THR A 604 -42.08 11.07 -25.16
CA THR A 604 -41.37 12.17 -24.51
C THR A 604 -40.20 11.65 -23.69
N SER A 605 -38.98 12.06 -24.06
CA SER A 605 -37.75 11.87 -23.31
C SER A 605 -37.51 13.08 -22.41
N THR A 606 -37.01 12.86 -21.20
CA THR A 606 -36.81 13.93 -20.21
C THR A 606 -35.36 13.92 -19.70
N TYR A 607 -34.73 15.09 -19.75
CA TYR A 607 -33.33 15.26 -19.36
C TYR A 607 -33.18 16.38 -18.34
N ASN A 608 -32.33 16.20 -17.34
CA ASN A 608 -31.90 17.25 -16.41
C ASN A 608 -30.60 17.88 -16.90
N VAL A 609 -30.53 19.20 -16.94
CA VAL A 609 -29.32 19.92 -17.27
C VAL A 609 -28.36 19.91 -16.08
N ILE A 610 -27.08 19.63 -16.33
CA ILE A 610 -26.01 19.68 -15.35
C ILE A 610 -24.93 20.65 -15.83
N ILE A 611 -24.71 21.71 -15.07
CA ILE A 611 -23.59 22.64 -15.23
C ILE A 611 -22.70 22.51 -14.01
N PHE A 612 -21.50 21.91 -14.19
CA PHE A 612 -20.62 21.66 -13.05
C PHE A 612 -20.16 22.97 -12.41
N GLY A 613 -20.45 23.12 -11.13
CA GLY A 613 -20.22 24.32 -10.34
C GLY A 613 -21.46 25.19 -10.11
N ASP A 614 -22.50 25.08 -10.93
CA ASP A 614 -23.78 25.77 -10.74
C ASP A 614 -24.72 24.88 -9.88
N VAL A 615 -24.73 25.11 -8.59
CA VAL A 615 -25.60 24.38 -7.63
C VAL A 615 -26.78 25.21 -7.16
N THR A 616 -26.90 26.45 -7.66
CA THR A 616 -28.07 27.30 -7.46
C THR A 616 -29.10 27.11 -8.55
N GLY A 617 -28.67 26.68 -9.74
CA GLY A 617 -29.50 26.49 -10.93
C GLY A 617 -29.84 27.80 -11.66
N ASP A 618 -29.07 28.85 -11.42
CA ASP A 618 -29.27 30.16 -12.09
C ASP A 618 -28.46 30.30 -13.41
N GLY A 619 -27.68 29.25 -13.70
CA GLY A 619 -26.89 29.20 -14.96
C GLY A 619 -25.58 29.94 -14.89
N VAL A 620 -25.14 30.41 -13.73
CA VAL A 620 -23.84 31.03 -13.52
C VAL A 620 -23.14 30.35 -12.34
N ILE A 621 -21.82 30.47 -12.29
CA ILE A 621 -21.05 29.96 -11.12
C ILE A 621 -20.58 31.20 -10.35
N ASN A 622 -21.06 31.34 -9.12
CA ASN A 622 -20.79 32.49 -8.26
C ASN A 622 -20.60 32.12 -6.79
N ALA A 623 -20.49 33.11 -5.90
CA ALA A 623 -20.27 32.90 -4.47
C ALA A 623 -21.42 32.16 -3.76
N LEU A 624 -22.65 32.23 -4.31
CA LEU A 624 -23.79 31.51 -3.72
C LEU A 624 -23.66 29.99 -3.95
N ASP A 625 -23.10 29.57 -5.09
CA ASP A 625 -22.80 28.16 -5.37
C ASP A 625 -21.75 27.64 -4.43
N LEU A 626 -20.66 28.39 -4.24
CA LEU A 626 -19.61 28.08 -3.28
C LEU A 626 -20.20 27.90 -1.88
N LEU A 627 -21.06 28.82 -1.43
CA LEU A 627 -21.69 28.76 -0.11
C LEU A 627 -22.61 27.53 0.04
N LYS A 628 -23.38 27.17 -1.00
CA LYS A 628 -24.27 26.00 -0.98
C LYS A 628 -23.46 24.69 -0.92
N ILE A 629 -22.36 24.60 -1.68
CA ILE A 629 -21.45 23.43 -1.62
C ILE A 629 -20.83 23.32 -0.22
N GLN A 630 -20.35 24.44 0.33
CA GLN A 630 -19.78 24.48 1.68
C GLN A 630 -20.80 24.01 2.73
N LYS A 631 -22.04 24.53 2.70
CA LYS A 631 -23.11 24.11 3.62
C LYS A 631 -23.44 22.64 3.52
N HIS A 632 -23.39 22.06 2.32
CA HIS A 632 -23.58 20.63 2.13
C HIS A 632 -22.46 19.80 2.77
N ILE A 633 -21.19 20.19 2.55
CA ILE A 633 -20.01 19.47 3.09
C ILE A 633 -20.03 19.47 4.63
N ILE A 634 -20.41 20.58 5.26
CA ILE A 634 -20.49 20.68 6.74
C ILE A 634 -21.81 20.16 7.32
N GLY A 635 -22.69 19.58 6.48
CA GLY A 635 -23.98 19.04 6.93
C GLY A 635 -25.07 20.06 7.26
N ALA A 636 -24.83 21.36 7.04
CA ALA A 636 -25.80 22.43 7.34
C ALA A 636 -26.97 22.51 6.35
N SER A 637 -26.83 21.95 5.16
CA SER A 637 -27.90 21.74 4.18
C SER A 637 -27.53 20.60 3.22
N SER A 638 -28.51 19.97 2.56
CA SER A 638 -28.23 18.87 1.61
C SER A 638 -28.57 19.26 0.18
N LEU A 639 -27.61 19.06 -0.75
CA LEU A 639 -27.83 19.03 -2.18
C LEU A 639 -28.35 17.66 -2.61
N LYS A 640 -29.25 17.60 -3.61
CA LYS A 640 -29.83 16.35 -4.13
C LYS A 640 -29.91 16.39 -5.66
N GLY A 641 -30.02 15.21 -6.30
CA GLY A 641 -30.23 15.07 -7.75
C GLY A 641 -29.21 15.85 -8.60
N ALA A 642 -29.69 16.59 -9.58
CA ALA A 642 -28.85 17.39 -10.51
C ALA A 642 -27.89 18.34 -9.77
N PHE A 643 -28.32 18.96 -8.68
CA PHE A 643 -27.51 19.90 -7.91
C PHE A 643 -26.34 19.23 -7.17
N LEU A 644 -26.54 18.02 -6.67
CA LEU A 644 -25.45 17.24 -6.08
C LEU A 644 -24.44 16.75 -7.14
N GLN A 645 -24.94 16.38 -8.31
CA GLN A 645 -24.06 16.06 -9.46
C GLN A 645 -23.24 17.27 -9.89
N ALA A 646 -23.87 18.44 -10.03
CA ALA A 646 -23.20 19.70 -10.40
C ALA A 646 -22.12 20.13 -9.37
N ALA A 647 -22.31 19.80 -8.10
CA ALA A 647 -21.34 20.06 -7.04
C ALA A 647 -20.10 19.17 -7.14
N ASN A 648 -20.22 17.94 -7.62
CA ASN A 648 -19.10 16.99 -7.76
C ASN A 648 -18.26 17.27 -9.01
N ILE A 649 -17.43 18.30 -8.94
CA ILE A 649 -16.63 18.83 -10.06
C ILE A 649 -15.53 17.85 -10.48
N LYS A 650 -15.07 17.00 -9.57
CA LYS A 650 -14.12 15.92 -9.87
C LYS A 650 -14.74 14.78 -10.68
N ARG A 651 -16.06 14.64 -10.63
CA ARG A 651 -16.85 13.55 -11.28
C ARG A 651 -16.44 12.14 -10.81
N SER A 652 -15.80 12.04 -9.66
CA SER A 652 -15.35 10.78 -9.06
C SER A 652 -15.48 10.84 -7.55
N GLY A 653 -15.91 9.74 -6.93
CA GLY A 653 -16.14 9.67 -5.49
C GLY A 653 -17.29 10.56 -4.99
N GLY A 654 -17.34 10.79 -3.69
CA GLY A 654 -18.29 11.72 -3.05
C GLY A 654 -17.85 13.19 -3.14
N LEU A 655 -18.78 14.09 -2.85
CA LEU A 655 -18.50 15.52 -2.75
C LEU A 655 -17.53 15.79 -1.58
N SER A 656 -16.51 16.62 -1.81
CA SER A 656 -15.41 16.84 -0.86
C SER A 656 -14.91 18.28 -0.87
N ALA A 657 -14.04 18.63 0.07
CA ALA A 657 -13.37 19.93 0.12
C ALA A 657 -12.57 20.27 -1.16
N LEU A 658 -12.12 19.25 -1.92
CA LEU A 658 -11.46 19.47 -3.20
C LEU A 658 -12.39 20.04 -4.27
N ASP A 659 -13.67 19.66 -4.26
CA ASP A 659 -14.66 20.22 -5.16
C ASP A 659 -14.93 21.68 -4.81
N LEU A 660 -15.04 21.99 -3.51
CA LEU A 660 -15.16 23.36 -3.00
C LEU A 660 -13.97 24.22 -3.45
N LEU A 661 -12.75 23.70 -3.29
CA LEU A 661 -11.52 24.39 -3.71
C LEU A 661 -11.49 24.68 -5.22
N LYS A 662 -12.01 23.76 -6.05
CA LYS A 662 -12.10 24.00 -7.51
C LYS A 662 -13.05 25.15 -7.84
N VAL A 663 -14.21 25.25 -7.19
CA VAL A 663 -15.13 26.40 -7.37
C VAL A 663 -14.46 27.68 -6.88
N GLN A 664 -13.80 27.66 -5.74
CA GLN A 664 -13.09 28.81 -5.20
C GLN A 664 -12.00 29.31 -6.16
N LYS A 665 -11.17 28.42 -6.71
CA LYS A 665 -10.15 28.76 -7.72
C LYS A 665 -10.77 29.31 -9.00
N PHE A 666 -11.90 28.78 -9.43
CA PHE A 666 -12.64 29.31 -10.58
C PHE A 666 -13.11 30.76 -10.34
N LEU A 667 -13.70 31.02 -9.17
CA LEU A 667 -14.17 32.37 -8.80
C LEU A 667 -13.04 33.40 -8.69
N MET A 668 -11.84 32.95 -8.31
CA MET A 668 -10.63 33.79 -8.29
C MET A 668 -9.95 33.94 -9.68
N GLY A 669 -10.49 33.33 -10.73
CA GLY A 669 -9.87 33.30 -12.04
C GLY A 669 -8.60 32.44 -12.15
N ALA A 670 -8.28 31.65 -11.09
CA ALA A 670 -7.06 30.85 -11.03
C ALA A 670 -7.19 29.48 -11.71
N ALA A 671 -8.41 29.03 -12.05
CA ALA A 671 -8.65 27.78 -12.75
C ALA A 671 -9.97 27.80 -13.52
N LYS A 672 -10.11 26.94 -14.54
CA LYS A 672 -11.37 26.69 -15.24
C LYS A 672 -12.04 25.44 -14.69
N ILE A 673 -13.38 25.41 -14.67
CA ILE A 673 -14.16 24.20 -14.42
C ILE A 673 -14.54 23.63 -15.79
N SER A 674 -14.00 22.44 -16.12
CA SER A 674 -14.38 21.74 -17.34
C SER A 674 -15.85 21.30 -17.24
N GLN A 675 -16.62 21.53 -18.29
CA GLN A 675 -18.00 21.08 -18.42
C GLN A 675 -18.12 19.74 -19.18
N LYS A 676 -17.07 19.36 -19.90
CA LYS A 676 -16.95 18.09 -20.66
C LYS A 676 -15.98 17.14 -20.00
#